data_59104f21b7d9a6abdde5f34c7cc4e1a0
#
_entry.id   59104f21b7d9a6abdde5f34c7cc4e1a0
#
_cell.length_a   1.000
_cell.length_b   1.000
_cell.length_c   1.000
_cell.angle_alpha   90.00
_cell.angle_beta   90.00
_cell.angle_gamma   90.00
#
_symmetry.space_group_name_H-M   'P 1'
#
loop_
_entity.id
_entity.type
_entity.pdbx_description
1 polymer ?
#
loop_
_entity_poly.entity_id
_entity_poly.type
_entity_poly.pdbx_seq_one_letter_code
_entity_poly.pdbx_strand_id
1 'polypeptide(L)'
;MRKRKKEQILSLLQSYEEAHSTLRSFIMEGREKEATSLLVLCQEGMEKIEGEVRANSIEVDGLTELFLQYQEALFCTYQALSSAESGMDFLQKAESVYFQIRDGIEKTAVHSLILFLPYKASMWDSMESIYLAARKDPSCEALVMPISYFERAEGGSFGEALNEREQFPVHIPLITEDFSIEEEQPDLIYIHNPYDGANLVTSVHPRYYSSNLKKYTENLVYVPYFTVTTASNLWRNFLPAFPYVDYIVGQSEAHRNCLPAEVAGKCVVLGNPKFDAAAELKTKKIELPPLWQEIAKGRTLYYYNTSLICMLENTDGFLRKMEEIFRLFKDHPKYCLLWRPHPLLENTFLTMKKEFLPRFQQLKEKFITEKIGIYDDSAELDRAIASSALYIGDWGTSITSLFNVAEKPLVMLDYALSSENKERNEKLWPLLQYFLLRVAGIHPQVGEEALVFEGRFLLKGKIEGKTLFLKKLDLADFGFLSEEEERIPGDEYREAYFEHGRWILCPRAGGHFLVLEKGKAPKKVELEHAFIEPDAFYESYREGEYIFLKAENYPCDLRFSLKTLRVQEETGQKEGKLIYHIPEEELKKWKVECNFKEEELISGFLAWRHFSYGLQENVAYNLQDFLSDKPLPRPFDKAFSHSKVKDIAVNIGTAGEKIHAYFQRIVLQDENREIEE
;
A
#
# COMPACT_ATOMS: atom_id res chain seq x y z
N MET A 1 0.30 11.02 -33.31
CA MET A 1 -1.09 10.41 -33.32
C MET A 1 -1.27 9.53 -32.08
N ARG A 2 -2.44 9.53 -31.46
CA ARG A 2 -2.70 8.60 -30.33
C ARG A 2 -2.65 7.15 -30.81
N LYS A 3 -2.02 6.25 -30.03
CA LYS A 3 -1.83 4.82 -30.35
C LYS A 3 -3.13 4.17 -30.83
N ARG A 4 -4.18 4.28 -30.01
CA ARG A 4 -5.49 3.67 -30.30
C ARG A 4 -6.13 4.20 -31.58
N LYS A 5 -5.99 5.50 -31.86
CA LYS A 5 -6.50 6.09 -33.09
C LYS A 5 -5.76 5.55 -34.33
N LYS A 6 -4.45 5.39 -34.19
CA LYS A 6 -3.63 4.76 -35.25
C LYS A 6 -4.08 3.33 -35.53
N GLU A 7 -4.29 2.53 -34.47
CA GLU A 7 -4.77 1.14 -34.60
C GLU A 7 -6.15 1.07 -35.25
N GLN A 8 -7.09 1.95 -34.86
CA GLN A 8 -8.41 2.06 -35.48
C GLN A 8 -8.32 2.41 -36.93
N ILE A 9 -7.48 3.39 -37.31
CA ILE A 9 -7.29 3.80 -38.69
C ILE A 9 -6.67 2.67 -39.51
N LEU A 10 -5.65 1.98 -39.02
CA LEU A 10 -5.04 0.84 -39.67
C LEU A 10 -5.99 -0.33 -39.87
N SER A 11 -6.85 -0.60 -38.87
CA SER A 11 -7.91 -1.60 -38.97
C SER A 11 -8.97 -1.24 -40.04
N LEU A 12 -9.35 0.04 -40.15
CA LEU A 12 -10.21 0.51 -41.21
C LEU A 12 -9.55 0.38 -42.58
N LEU A 13 -8.27 0.75 -42.70
CA LEU A 13 -7.51 0.60 -43.93
C LEU A 13 -7.43 -0.86 -44.40
N GLN A 14 -7.31 -1.81 -43.49
CA GLN A 14 -7.26 -3.22 -43.83
C GLN A 14 -8.50 -3.67 -44.65
N SER A 15 -9.70 -3.10 -44.41
CA SER A 15 -10.91 -3.40 -45.18
C SER A 15 -10.82 -2.96 -46.65
N TYR A 16 -9.92 -2.04 -46.98
CA TYR A 16 -9.72 -1.60 -48.35
C TYR A 16 -9.08 -2.65 -49.24
N GLU A 17 -8.30 -3.58 -48.71
CA GLU A 17 -7.73 -4.69 -49.50
C GLU A 17 -8.82 -5.58 -50.07
N GLU A 18 -9.86 -5.87 -49.27
CA GLU A 18 -11.04 -6.62 -49.70
C GLU A 18 -11.88 -5.81 -50.70
N ALA A 19 -12.05 -4.50 -50.42
CA ALA A 19 -12.79 -3.61 -51.31
C ALA A 19 -12.13 -3.50 -52.70
N HIS A 20 -10.80 -3.32 -52.76
CA HIS A 20 -10.06 -3.29 -54.01
C HIS A 20 -10.13 -4.62 -54.76
N SER A 21 -10.01 -5.76 -54.06
CA SER A 21 -10.18 -7.08 -54.67
C SER A 21 -11.57 -7.26 -55.27
N THR A 22 -12.60 -6.79 -54.57
CA THR A 22 -14.01 -6.84 -55.04
C THR A 22 -14.22 -5.90 -56.25
N LEU A 23 -13.67 -4.69 -56.21
CA LEU A 23 -13.71 -3.75 -57.34
C LEU A 23 -13.08 -4.36 -58.57
N ARG A 24 -11.94 -5.02 -58.44
CA ARG A 24 -11.26 -5.72 -59.54
C ARG A 24 -12.18 -6.76 -60.20
N SER A 25 -12.86 -7.58 -59.37
CA SER A 25 -13.84 -8.55 -59.90
C SER A 25 -14.98 -7.87 -60.62
N PHE A 26 -15.60 -6.81 -60.05
CA PHE A 26 -16.70 -6.07 -60.72
C PHE A 26 -16.27 -5.43 -62.05
N ILE A 27 -15.08 -4.87 -62.12
CA ILE A 27 -14.56 -4.29 -63.38
C ILE A 27 -14.35 -5.37 -64.43
N MET A 28 -13.75 -6.50 -64.05
CA MET A 28 -13.53 -7.63 -64.98
C MET A 28 -14.81 -8.28 -65.48
N GLU A 29 -15.84 -8.31 -64.65
CA GLU A 29 -17.15 -8.87 -64.93
C GLU A 29 -18.07 -7.86 -65.65
N GLY A 30 -17.66 -6.60 -65.85
CA GLY A 30 -18.47 -5.55 -66.46
C GLY A 30 -19.64 -5.08 -65.58
N ARG A 31 -19.55 -5.22 -64.30
CA ARG A 31 -20.62 -4.84 -63.30
C ARG A 31 -20.44 -3.37 -62.89
N GLU A 32 -20.67 -2.47 -63.84
CA GLU A 32 -20.40 -1.04 -63.67
C GLU A 32 -21.18 -0.40 -62.49
N LYS A 33 -22.42 -0.80 -62.22
CA LYS A 33 -23.24 -0.22 -61.16
C LYS A 33 -22.71 -0.57 -59.79
N GLU A 34 -22.36 -1.83 -59.58
CA GLU A 34 -21.77 -2.31 -58.34
C GLU A 34 -20.39 -1.73 -58.09
N ALA A 35 -19.56 -1.65 -59.17
CA ALA A 35 -18.26 -0.99 -59.12
C ALA A 35 -18.38 0.49 -58.72
N THR A 36 -19.32 1.23 -59.34
CA THR A 36 -19.57 2.64 -59.00
C THR A 36 -19.98 2.79 -57.51
N SER A 37 -20.91 1.95 -57.03
CA SER A 37 -21.33 2.02 -55.64
C SER A 37 -20.19 1.77 -54.65
N LEU A 38 -19.28 0.81 -54.95
CA LEU A 38 -18.15 0.50 -54.11
C LEU A 38 -17.04 1.57 -54.16
N LEU A 39 -16.81 2.18 -55.35
CA LEU A 39 -15.91 3.30 -55.51
C LEU A 39 -16.30 4.50 -54.65
N VAL A 40 -17.60 4.83 -54.60
CA VAL A 40 -18.15 5.91 -53.74
C VAL A 40 -17.90 5.59 -52.26
N LEU A 41 -18.15 4.35 -51.85
CA LEU A 41 -17.89 3.93 -50.44
C LEU A 41 -16.40 4.02 -50.08
N CYS A 42 -15.51 3.64 -51.02
CA CYS A 42 -14.07 3.79 -50.82
C CYS A 42 -13.66 5.27 -50.70
N GLN A 43 -14.24 6.15 -51.52
CA GLN A 43 -13.97 7.58 -51.45
C GLN A 43 -14.43 8.19 -50.11
N GLU A 44 -15.70 7.99 -49.75
CA GLU A 44 -16.28 8.50 -48.50
C GLU A 44 -15.54 7.98 -47.24
N GLY A 45 -15.14 6.71 -47.26
CA GLY A 45 -14.36 6.11 -46.19
C GLY A 45 -12.97 6.71 -46.06
N MET A 46 -12.29 6.94 -47.18
CA MET A 46 -10.95 7.54 -47.17
C MET A 46 -10.96 9.01 -46.75
N GLU A 47 -12.02 9.78 -47.10
CA GLU A 47 -12.22 11.15 -46.61
C GLU A 47 -12.38 11.19 -45.08
N LYS A 48 -13.07 10.22 -44.49
CA LYS A 48 -13.17 10.07 -43.04
C LYS A 48 -11.81 9.75 -42.39
N ILE A 49 -11.05 8.83 -43.00
CA ILE A 49 -9.70 8.47 -42.54
C ILE A 49 -8.79 9.69 -42.60
N GLU A 50 -8.82 10.44 -43.71
CA GLU A 50 -8.06 11.68 -43.84
C GLU A 50 -8.41 12.70 -42.75
N GLY A 51 -9.71 12.89 -42.50
CA GLY A 51 -10.20 13.75 -41.41
C GLY A 51 -9.66 13.36 -40.06
N GLU A 52 -9.71 12.06 -39.74
CA GLU A 52 -9.17 11.54 -38.48
C GLU A 52 -7.64 11.68 -38.35
N VAL A 53 -6.91 11.46 -39.47
CA VAL A 53 -5.45 11.66 -39.52
C VAL A 53 -5.10 13.12 -39.29
N ARG A 54 -5.78 14.06 -39.96
CA ARG A 54 -5.59 15.51 -39.78
C ARG A 54 -5.90 15.99 -38.36
N ALA A 55 -6.93 15.45 -37.74
CA ALA A 55 -7.32 15.81 -36.36
C ALA A 55 -6.34 15.30 -35.32
N ASN A 56 -5.63 14.21 -35.57
CA ASN A 56 -4.84 13.48 -34.55
C ASN A 56 -3.32 13.42 -34.85
N SER A 57 -2.82 14.09 -35.89
CA SER A 57 -1.40 14.05 -36.27
C SER A 57 -0.81 15.45 -36.48
N ILE A 58 0.41 15.65 -36.03
CA ILE A 58 1.15 16.94 -36.17
C ILE A 58 1.89 17.01 -37.50
N GLU A 59 2.25 15.87 -38.10
CA GLU A 59 3.01 15.79 -39.36
C GLU A 59 2.16 15.14 -40.48
N VAL A 60 1.45 15.94 -41.25
CA VAL A 60 0.49 15.45 -42.26
C VAL A 60 0.90 15.77 -43.71
N ASP A 61 1.89 16.63 -43.93
CA ASP A 61 2.15 17.22 -45.22
C ASP A 61 2.32 16.19 -46.36
N GLY A 62 3.10 15.13 -46.17
CA GLY A 62 3.28 14.09 -47.18
C GLY A 62 2.06 13.19 -47.40
N LEU A 63 1.26 12.95 -46.33
CA LEU A 63 0.06 12.11 -46.40
C LEU A 63 -1.11 12.82 -47.09
N THR A 64 -1.23 14.13 -46.95
CA THR A 64 -2.29 14.92 -47.59
C THR A 64 -2.25 14.76 -49.11
N GLU A 65 -1.08 14.83 -49.70
CA GLU A 65 -0.90 14.63 -51.13
C GLU A 65 -1.27 13.21 -51.59
N LEU A 66 -0.94 12.19 -50.79
CA LEU A 66 -1.31 10.80 -51.08
C LEU A 66 -2.84 10.58 -50.99
N PHE A 67 -3.53 11.20 -50.04
CA PHE A 67 -4.99 11.13 -49.99
C PHE A 67 -5.63 11.73 -51.26
N LEU A 68 -5.16 12.88 -51.73
CA LEU A 68 -5.63 13.51 -52.98
C LEU A 68 -5.36 12.61 -54.18
N GLN A 69 -4.17 12.04 -54.31
CA GLN A 69 -3.79 11.14 -55.41
C GLN A 69 -4.67 9.86 -55.41
N TYR A 70 -5.00 9.34 -54.23
CA TYR A 70 -5.90 8.19 -54.10
C TYR A 70 -7.33 8.51 -54.59
N GLN A 71 -7.88 9.65 -54.18
CA GLN A 71 -9.20 10.12 -54.60
C GLN A 71 -9.23 10.36 -56.12
N GLU A 72 -8.21 10.98 -56.69
CA GLU A 72 -8.08 11.18 -58.10
C GLU A 72 -8.01 9.86 -58.89
N ALA A 73 -7.24 8.88 -58.37
CA ALA A 73 -7.15 7.55 -59.00
C ALA A 73 -8.49 6.80 -58.98
N LEU A 74 -9.27 6.89 -57.88
CA LEU A 74 -10.63 6.33 -57.82
C LEU A 74 -11.58 7.01 -58.79
N PHE A 75 -11.50 8.35 -58.93
CA PHE A 75 -12.30 9.09 -59.90
C PHE A 75 -11.96 8.71 -61.36
N CYS A 76 -10.69 8.56 -61.67
CA CYS A 76 -10.23 8.07 -62.99
C CYS A 76 -10.71 6.63 -63.24
N THR A 77 -10.69 5.76 -62.21
CA THR A 77 -11.26 4.40 -62.31
C THR A 77 -12.73 4.46 -62.67
N TYR A 78 -13.50 5.33 -61.99
CA TYR A 78 -14.92 5.54 -62.30
C TYR A 78 -15.17 5.96 -63.73
N GLN A 79 -14.40 6.94 -64.22
CA GLN A 79 -14.52 7.41 -65.61
C GLN A 79 -14.18 6.34 -66.65
N ALA A 80 -13.32 5.41 -66.30
CA ALA A 80 -12.83 4.35 -67.17
C ALA A 80 -13.57 3.02 -67.05
N LEU A 81 -14.70 2.94 -66.32
CA LEU A 81 -15.43 1.70 -66.07
C LEU A 81 -15.96 1.05 -67.36
N SER A 82 -16.25 1.83 -68.39
CA SER A 82 -16.66 1.31 -69.71
C SER A 82 -15.55 0.57 -70.47
N SER A 83 -14.29 0.66 -70.04
CA SER A 83 -13.16 -0.09 -70.53
C SER A 83 -12.48 -0.82 -69.41
N ALA A 84 -12.59 -2.15 -69.38
CA ALA A 84 -12.00 -2.97 -68.31
C ALA A 84 -10.50 -2.80 -68.19
N GLU A 85 -9.78 -2.68 -69.29
CA GLU A 85 -8.33 -2.49 -69.35
C GLU A 85 -7.93 -1.15 -68.70
N SER A 86 -8.52 -0.04 -69.10
CA SER A 86 -8.25 1.28 -68.53
C SER A 86 -8.71 1.41 -67.10
N GLY A 87 -9.86 0.81 -66.72
CA GLY A 87 -10.35 0.78 -65.38
C GLY A 87 -9.41 0.03 -64.42
N MET A 88 -8.84 -1.06 -64.88
CA MET A 88 -7.85 -1.84 -64.09
C MET A 88 -6.54 -1.08 -63.88
N ASP A 89 -6.04 -0.34 -64.87
CA ASP A 89 -4.80 0.45 -64.75
C ASP A 89 -4.96 1.56 -63.68
N PHE A 90 -6.10 2.25 -63.67
CA PHE A 90 -6.36 3.29 -62.68
C PHE A 90 -6.61 2.68 -61.29
N LEU A 91 -7.29 1.52 -61.18
CA LEU A 91 -7.46 0.82 -59.92
C LEU A 91 -6.10 0.37 -59.35
N GLN A 92 -5.20 -0.14 -60.19
CA GLN A 92 -3.84 -0.51 -59.76
C GLN A 92 -3.04 0.71 -59.23
N LYS A 93 -3.25 1.89 -59.85
CA LYS A 93 -2.67 3.14 -59.34
C LYS A 93 -3.26 3.50 -57.97
N ALA A 94 -4.58 3.39 -57.78
CA ALA A 94 -5.22 3.62 -56.48
C ALA A 94 -4.67 2.68 -55.42
N GLU A 95 -4.53 1.38 -55.71
CA GLU A 95 -3.95 0.39 -54.80
C GLU A 95 -2.50 0.76 -54.43
N SER A 96 -1.69 1.18 -55.36
CA SER A 96 -0.30 1.61 -55.09
C SER A 96 -0.26 2.81 -54.14
N VAL A 97 -1.12 3.80 -54.31
CA VAL A 97 -1.21 4.97 -53.45
C VAL A 97 -1.78 4.60 -52.09
N TYR A 98 -2.75 3.70 -52.03
CA TYR A 98 -3.28 3.14 -50.78
C TYR A 98 -2.16 2.53 -49.92
N PHE A 99 -1.30 1.70 -50.50
CA PHE A 99 -0.18 1.12 -49.76
C PHE A 99 0.81 2.18 -49.25
N GLN A 100 1.00 3.27 -49.98
CA GLN A 100 1.83 4.39 -49.52
C GLN A 100 1.16 5.15 -48.37
N ILE A 101 -0.16 5.35 -48.39
CA ILE A 101 -0.93 5.94 -47.31
C ILE A 101 -0.80 5.07 -46.04
N ARG A 102 -1.02 3.76 -46.17
CA ARG A 102 -0.91 2.81 -45.09
C ARG A 102 0.49 2.83 -44.47
N ASP A 103 1.54 2.70 -45.27
CA ASP A 103 2.94 2.77 -44.84
C ASP A 103 3.27 4.11 -44.15
N GLY A 104 2.75 5.23 -44.66
CA GLY A 104 2.89 6.54 -44.06
C GLY A 104 2.24 6.62 -42.69
N ILE A 105 1.03 6.06 -42.52
CA ILE A 105 0.33 6.00 -41.23
C ILE A 105 1.04 5.04 -40.27
N GLU A 106 1.53 3.89 -40.73
CA GLU A 106 2.32 2.97 -39.92
C GLU A 106 3.60 3.61 -39.36
N LYS A 107 4.23 4.51 -40.11
CA LYS A 107 5.43 5.26 -39.70
C LYS A 107 5.14 6.49 -38.84
N THR A 108 3.89 6.93 -38.76
CA THR A 108 3.53 8.09 -37.92
C THR A 108 3.86 7.86 -36.46
N ALA A 109 4.55 8.82 -35.82
CA ALA A 109 4.90 8.75 -34.41
C ALA A 109 3.66 8.59 -33.53
N VAL A 110 3.75 7.69 -32.55
CA VAL A 110 2.67 7.39 -31.62
C VAL A 110 2.86 8.18 -30.32
N HIS A 111 1.76 8.76 -29.85
CA HIS A 111 1.69 9.38 -28.53
C HIS A 111 0.70 8.60 -27.67
N SER A 112 1.11 8.30 -26.43
CA SER A 112 0.21 7.71 -25.45
C SER A 112 -0.52 8.79 -24.64
N LEU A 113 -1.74 8.49 -24.20
CA LEU A 113 -2.47 9.28 -23.21
C LEU A 113 -2.40 8.60 -21.86
N ILE A 114 -1.78 9.27 -20.90
CA ILE A 114 -1.60 8.77 -19.52
C ILE A 114 -2.45 9.62 -18.58
N LEU A 115 -3.31 8.97 -17.81
CA LEU A 115 -4.20 9.64 -16.85
C LEU A 115 -3.86 9.25 -15.41
N PHE A 116 -3.61 10.24 -14.57
CA PHE A 116 -3.38 10.09 -13.14
C PHE A 116 -4.65 10.47 -12.38
N LEU A 117 -5.14 9.57 -11.52
CA LEU A 117 -6.39 9.73 -10.74
C LEU A 117 -6.13 9.77 -9.23
N PRO A 118 -5.50 10.81 -8.70
CA PRO A 118 -5.36 10.98 -7.26
C PRO A 118 -6.67 11.45 -6.64
N TYR A 119 -7.02 10.96 -5.40
CA TYR A 119 -8.22 11.42 -4.69
C TYR A 119 -7.90 12.31 -3.49
N LYS A 120 -6.69 12.24 -2.93
CA LYS A 120 -6.22 13.11 -1.84
C LYS A 120 -4.92 13.80 -2.20
N ALA A 121 -4.86 15.11 -2.03
CA ALA A 121 -3.66 15.91 -2.27
C ALA A 121 -2.49 15.46 -1.38
N SER A 122 -2.76 15.08 -0.13
CA SER A 122 -1.76 14.57 0.82
C SER A 122 -1.11 13.23 0.43
N MET A 123 -1.63 12.55 -0.60
CA MET A 123 -1.11 11.28 -1.13
C MET A 123 -0.51 11.43 -2.53
N TRP A 124 -0.49 12.65 -3.07
CA TRP A 124 0.02 12.95 -4.42
C TRP A 124 1.49 12.56 -4.60
N ASP A 125 2.30 12.66 -3.56
CA ASP A 125 3.70 12.25 -3.54
C ASP A 125 3.95 10.79 -3.98
N SER A 126 2.92 9.94 -3.99
CA SER A 126 2.97 8.59 -4.54
C SER A 126 2.97 8.53 -6.07
N MET A 127 2.62 9.62 -6.75
CA MET A 127 2.49 9.68 -8.21
C MET A 127 3.30 10.82 -8.83
N GLU A 128 3.68 11.82 -8.07
CA GLU A 128 4.27 13.07 -8.58
C GLU A 128 5.50 12.84 -9.44
N SER A 129 6.47 12.04 -8.97
CA SER A 129 7.69 11.80 -9.74
C SER A 129 7.43 11.01 -11.03
N ILE A 130 6.42 10.13 -11.07
CA ILE A 130 6.00 9.45 -12.30
C ILE A 130 5.44 10.49 -13.28
N TYR A 131 4.55 11.36 -12.80
CA TYR A 131 3.95 12.41 -13.61
C TYR A 131 5.01 13.39 -14.16
N LEU A 132 5.96 13.81 -13.33
CA LEU A 132 7.03 14.71 -13.75
C LEU A 132 7.94 14.07 -14.81
N ALA A 133 8.17 12.76 -14.74
CA ALA A 133 8.88 12.01 -15.78
C ALA A 133 8.05 11.94 -17.07
N ALA A 134 6.77 11.59 -16.98
CA ALA A 134 5.86 11.54 -18.12
C ALA A 134 5.71 12.90 -18.81
N ARG A 135 5.60 13.99 -18.02
CA ARG A 135 5.50 15.36 -18.57
C ARG A 135 6.71 15.79 -19.40
N LYS A 136 7.89 15.23 -19.12
CA LYS A 136 9.12 15.50 -19.87
C LYS A 136 9.23 14.66 -21.15
N ASP A 137 8.46 13.59 -21.27
CA ASP A 137 8.51 12.67 -22.41
C ASP A 137 7.62 13.18 -23.55
N PRO A 138 8.19 13.57 -24.69
CA PRO A 138 7.41 14.06 -25.82
C PRO A 138 6.56 12.97 -26.49
N SER A 139 6.74 11.70 -26.15
CA SER A 139 5.96 10.58 -26.69
C SER A 139 4.69 10.29 -25.92
N CYS A 140 4.31 11.10 -24.91
CA CYS A 140 3.05 10.96 -24.21
C CYS A 140 2.44 12.30 -23.82
N GLU A 141 1.13 12.28 -23.62
CA GLU A 141 0.37 13.32 -22.97
C GLU A 141 -0.02 12.84 -21.56
N ALA A 142 0.46 13.54 -20.52
CA ALA A 142 0.23 13.19 -19.14
C ALA A 142 -0.76 14.17 -18.51
N LEU A 143 -1.91 13.66 -18.07
CA LEU A 143 -3.01 14.44 -17.46
C LEU A 143 -3.21 14.03 -15.99
N VAL A 144 -3.46 15.02 -15.15
CA VAL A 144 -3.79 14.79 -13.73
C VAL A 144 -5.21 15.27 -13.46
N MET A 145 -6.05 14.35 -13.02
CA MET A 145 -7.45 14.62 -12.66
C MET A 145 -7.69 14.20 -11.21
N PRO A 146 -7.70 15.15 -10.26
CA PRO A 146 -8.16 14.87 -8.90
C PRO A 146 -9.61 14.41 -8.92
N ILE A 147 -9.88 13.24 -8.34
CA ILE A 147 -11.19 12.61 -8.36
C ILE A 147 -11.96 12.82 -7.06
N SER A 148 -13.29 12.90 -7.17
CA SER A 148 -14.19 13.03 -6.04
C SER A 148 -14.23 11.78 -5.18
N TYR A 149 -14.37 11.99 -3.86
CA TYR A 149 -14.49 10.95 -2.86
C TYR A 149 -15.51 11.34 -1.79
N PHE A 150 -15.91 10.37 -0.98
CA PHE A 150 -16.83 10.55 0.14
C PHE A 150 -16.13 10.17 1.44
N GLU A 151 -16.38 10.91 2.49
CA GLU A 151 -16.14 10.44 3.86
C GLU A 151 -17.32 9.60 4.34
N ARG A 152 -17.04 8.58 5.14
CA ARG A 152 -18.09 7.74 5.71
C ARG A 152 -18.66 8.41 6.95
N ALA A 153 -19.99 8.56 6.97
CA ALA A 153 -20.73 8.96 8.14
C ALA A 153 -20.98 7.76 9.07
N GLU A 154 -21.52 8.03 10.25
CA GLU A 154 -21.93 7.00 11.21
C GLU A 154 -22.87 5.98 10.54
N GLY A 155 -22.59 4.69 10.70
CA GLY A 155 -23.32 3.62 10.00
C GLY A 155 -22.83 3.32 8.59
N GLY A 156 -21.73 3.93 8.12
CA GLY A 156 -21.07 3.62 6.86
C GLY A 156 -21.71 4.25 5.62
N SER A 157 -22.70 5.13 5.78
CA SER A 157 -23.30 5.88 4.67
C SER A 157 -22.31 6.88 4.06
N PHE A 158 -22.49 7.24 2.80
CA PHE A 158 -21.71 8.29 2.15
C PHE A 158 -22.11 9.67 2.67
N GLY A 159 -21.12 10.49 3.02
CA GLY A 159 -21.26 11.93 3.24
C GLY A 159 -21.40 12.71 1.94
N GLU A 160 -21.08 14.00 1.99
CA GLU A 160 -21.01 14.83 0.79
C GLU A 160 -19.80 14.45 -0.07
N ALA A 161 -19.92 14.67 -1.38
CA ALA A 161 -18.79 14.49 -2.29
C ALA A 161 -17.75 15.60 -2.08
N LEU A 162 -16.53 15.20 -1.83
CA LEU A 162 -15.38 16.08 -1.62
C LEU A 162 -14.41 15.96 -2.79
N ASN A 163 -13.71 17.05 -3.11
CA ASN A 163 -12.61 17.05 -4.06
C ASN A 163 -11.52 18.00 -3.56
N GLU A 164 -10.29 17.53 -3.45
CA GLU A 164 -9.17 18.30 -2.90
C GLU A 164 -8.35 19.04 -3.98
N ARG A 165 -8.92 19.30 -5.15
CA ARG A 165 -8.24 19.94 -6.29
C ARG A 165 -7.44 21.20 -5.89
N GLU A 166 -8.00 22.05 -5.06
CA GLU A 166 -7.36 23.31 -4.65
C GLU A 166 -6.15 23.12 -3.73
N GLN A 167 -5.99 21.92 -3.16
CA GLN A 167 -4.88 21.59 -2.27
C GLN A 167 -3.67 20.99 -2.99
N PHE A 168 -3.81 20.71 -4.29
CA PHE A 168 -2.68 20.19 -5.09
C PHE A 168 -1.63 21.27 -5.34
N PRO A 169 -0.35 20.89 -5.56
CA PRO A 169 0.71 21.83 -5.85
C PRO A 169 0.39 22.70 -7.09
N VAL A 170 0.57 24.01 -6.99
CA VAL A 170 0.21 24.98 -8.04
C VAL A 170 0.93 24.72 -9.37
N HIS A 171 2.10 24.09 -9.33
CA HIS A 171 2.88 23.79 -10.54
C HIS A 171 2.37 22.57 -11.34
N ILE A 172 1.38 21.84 -10.81
CA ILE A 172 0.76 20.69 -11.46
C ILE A 172 -0.51 21.19 -12.20
N PRO A 173 -0.54 21.19 -13.53
CA PRO A 173 -1.76 21.48 -14.28
C PRO A 173 -2.79 20.36 -14.06
N LEU A 174 -3.98 20.73 -13.64
CA LEU A 174 -5.05 19.81 -13.32
C LEU A 174 -6.20 19.96 -14.33
N ILE A 175 -6.71 18.84 -14.82
CA ILE A 175 -7.96 18.80 -15.58
C ILE A 175 -9.16 18.56 -14.65
N THR A 176 -10.36 18.84 -15.12
CA THR A 176 -11.62 18.67 -14.37
C THR A 176 -12.23 17.30 -14.62
N GLU A 177 -13.17 16.90 -13.76
CA GLU A 177 -13.95 15.67 -13.89
C GLU A 177 -14.99 15.72 -15.06
N ASP A 178 -15.01 16.80 -15.84
CA ASP A 178 -15.74 16.88 -17.12
C ASP A 178 -15.01 16.10 -18.22
N PHE A 179 -13.75 15.77 -18.04
CA PHE A 179 -13.00 14.87 -18.92
C PHE A 179 -13.63 13.48 -18.92
N SER A 180 -14.09 13.07 -20.11
CA SER A 180 -14.75 11.78 -20.28
C SER A 180 -13.74 10.65 -20.46
N ILE A 181 -13.46 9.88 -19.40
CA ILE A 181 -12.59 8.70 -19.48
C ILE A 181 -13.14 7.67 -20.49
N GLU A 182 -14.47 7.57 -20.58
CA GLU A 182 -15.16 6.65 -21.48
C GLU A 182 -14.92 6.98 -22.96
N GLU A 183 -14.97 8.26 -23.31
CA GLU A 183 -14.75 8.73 -24.69
C GLU A 183 -13.27 8.74 -25.05
N GLU A 184 -12.46 9.26 -24.16
CA GLU A 184 -11.03 9.45 -24.37
C GLU A 184 -10.22 8.15 -24.29
N GLN A 185 -10.65 7.20 -23.48
CA GLN A 185 -10.03 5.87 -23.31
C GLN A 185 -8.50 5.95 -23.20
N PRO A 186 -7.98 6.44 -22.07
CA PRO A 186 -6.54 6.57 -21.88
C PRO A 186 -5.79 5.25 -22.06
N ASP A 187 -4.62 5.29 -22.67
CA ASP A 187 -3.78 4.10 -22.88
C ASP A 187 -3.25 3.53 -21.55
N LEU A 188 -3.13 4.39 -20.54
CA LEU A 188 -2.65 4.06 -19.21
C LEU A 188 -3.37 4.90 -18.15
N ILE A 189 -3.88 4.26 -17.11
CA ILE A 189 -4.48 4.93 -15.95
C ILE A 189 -3.73 4.53 -14.68
N TYR A 190 -3.26 5.53 -13.93
CA TYR A 190 -2.68 5.34 -12.60
C TYR A 190 -3.71 5.62 -11.52
N ILE A 191 -3.87 4.69 -10.58
CA ILE A 191 -4.66 4.87 -9.36
C ILE A 191 -3.80 4.60 -8.14
N HIS A 192 -4.10 5.27 -7.00
CA HIS A 192 -3.42 5.00 -5.73
C HIS A 192 -4.37 4.49 -4.63
N ASN A 193 -5.68 4.43 -4.89
CA ASN A 193 -6.65 3.87 -3.96
C ASN A 193 -6.99 2.42 -4.35
N PRO A 194 -6.61 1.42 -3.54
CA PRO A 194 -6.90 0.02 -3.84
C PRO A 194 -8.22 -0.49 -3.25
N TYR A 195 -8.90 0.34 -2.44
CA TYR A 195 -10.03 -0.10 -1.62
C TYR A 195 -11.37 0.06 -2.30
N ASP A 196 -11.46 0.82 -3.39
CA ASP A 196 -12.74 1.19 -4.02
C ASP A 196 -13.75 1.70 -2.97
N GLY A 197 -14.86 0.97 -2.75
CA GLY A 197 -15.87 1.27 -1.74
C GLY A 197 -15.73 0.52 -0.41
N ALA A 198 -14.71 -0.31 -0.24
CA ALA A 198 -14.58 -1.17 0.96
C ALA A 198 -13.91 -0.49 2.16
N ASN A 199 -13.29 0.68 2.01
CA ASN A 199 -12.70 1.40 3.13
C ASN A 199 -13.80 1.96 4.06
N LEU A 200 -13.62 1.77 5.37
CA LEU A 200 -14.60 2.18 6.39
C LEU A 200 -14.57 3.69 6.68
N VAL A 201 -13.57 4.42 6.23
CA VAL A 201 -13.38 5.86 6.51
C VAL A 201 -13.68 6.71 5.29
N THR A 202 -13.23 6.29 4.10
CA THR A 202 -13.41 7.02 2.85
C THR A 202 -13.78 6.08 1.71
N SER A 203 -14.42 6.60 0.66
CA SER A 203 -14.65 5.88 -0.60
C SER A 203 -14.47 6.85 -1.75
N VAL A 204 -13.72 6.48 -2.78
CA VAL A 204 -13.77 7.24 -4.04
C VAL A 204 -15.16 7.14 -4.64
N HIS A 205 -15.54 8.11 -5.50
CA HIS A 205 -16.83 8.06 -6.19
C HIS A 205 -16.95 6.77 -7.01
N PRO A 206 -18.10 6.05 -7.00
CA PRO A 206 -18.22 4.73 -7.64
C PRO A 206 -17.83 4.68 -9.12
N ARG A 207 -17.95 5.78 -9.86
CA ARG A 207 -17.49 5.85 -11.26
C ARG A 207 -15.98 5.62 -11.42
N TYR A 208 -15.22 5.84 -10.36
CA TYR A 208 -13.76 5.64 -10.31
C TYR A 208 -13.34 4.35 -9.61
N TYR A 209 -14.26 3.44 -9.33
CA TYR A 209 -13.88 2.11 -8.87
C TYR A 209 -13.07 1.40 -9.94
N SER A 210 -12.09 0.64 -9.51
CA SER A 210 -11.16 -0.07 -10.40
C SER A 210 -11.89 -0.94 -11.43
N SER A 211 -13.01 -1.58 -11.04
CA SER A 211 -13.88 -2.36 -11.93
C SER A 211 -14.52 -1.54 -13.06
N ASN A 212 -14.76 -0.24 -12.85
CA ASN A 212 -15.26 0.65 -13.88
C ASN A 212 -14.13 1.21 -14.75
N LEU A 213 -13.03 1.66 -14.14
CA LEU A 213 -11.89 2.19 -14.86
C LEU A 213 -11.28 1.18 -15.82
N LYS A 214 -11.24 -0.10 -15.43
CA LYS A 214 -10.72 -1.18 -16.28
C LYS A 214 -11.47 -1.35 -17.61
N LYS A 215 -12.70 -0.86 -17.72
CA LYS A 215 -13.47 -0.91 -18.99
C LYS A 215 -12.93 0.04 -20.05
N TYR A 216 -12.17 1.06 -19.63
CA TYR A 216 -11.79 2.19 -20.48
C TYR A 216 -10.28 2.28 -20.72
N THR A 217 -9.48 1.37 -20.15
CA THR A 217 -8.03 1.31 -20.40
C THR A 217 -7.54 -0.13 -20.49
N GLU A 218 -6.52 -0.35 -21.31
CA GLU A 218 -5.82 -1.63 -21.35
C GLU A 218 -4.87 -1.79 -20.16
N ASN A 219 -4.32 -0.68 -19.64
CA ASN A 219 -3.32 -0.67 -18.59
C ASN A 219 -3.82 0.13 -17.39
N LEU A 220 -4.45 -0.55 -16.43
CA LEU A 220 -4.79 0.02 -15.13
C LEU A 220 -3.71 -0.34 -14.12
N VAL A 221 -3.00 0.68 -13.63
CA VAL A 221 -1.83 0.51 -12.74
C VAL A 221 -2.13 1.05 -11.35
N TYR A 222 -1.95 0.19 -10.35
CA TYR A 222 -2.02 0.60 -8.96
C TYR A 222 -0.63 0.99 -8.45
N VAL A 223 -0.50 2.22 -7.96
CA VAL A 223 0.69 2.75 -7.30
C VAL A 223 0.38 2.93 -5.83
N PRO A 224 0.97 2.15 -4.92
CA PRO A 224 0.71 2.29 -3.49
C PRO A 224 1.08 3.68 -2.95
N TYR A 225 0.14 4.32 -2.24
CA TYR A 225 0.37 5.63 -1.61
C TYR A 225 1.15 5.55 -0.28
N PHE A 226 1.57 4.38 0.12
CA PHE A 226 2.32 4.11 1.34
C PHE A 226 3.64 3.41 1.00
N THR A 227 4.51 3.30 2.00
CA THR A 227 5.74 2.52 1.92
C THR A 227 5.60 1.23 2.72
N VAL A 228 6.13 0.13 2.19
CA VAL A 228 6.13 -1.16 2.87
C VAL A 228 7.29 -1.19 3.86
N THR A 229 7.00 -1.49 5.11
CA THR A 229 8.01 -1.77 6.13
C THR A 229 8.15 -3.28 6.30
N THR A 230 9.32 -3.76 6.65
CA THR A 230 9.73 -5.17 6.63
C THR A 230 8.89 -6.15 7.45
N ALA A 231 7.90 -5.71 8.20
CA ALA A 231 7.18 -6.56 9.15
C ALA A 231 5.65 -6.54 9.01
N SER A 232 5.08 -5.88 8.03
CA SER A 232 3.62 -5.79 7.99
C SER A 232 3.00 -6.94 7.20
N ASN A 233 2.38 -7.87 7.89
CA ASN A 233 1.45 -8.86 7.31
C ASN A 233 0.17 -8.19 6.73
N LEU A 234 0.06 -6.86 6.76
CA LEU A 234 -1.11 -6.09 6.32
C LEU A 234 -1.43 -6.24 4.84
N TRP A 235 -0.49 -6.75 4.04
CA TRP A 235 -0.60 -6.84 2.57
C TRP A 235 -1.04 -8.20 2.07
N ARG A 236 -1.19 -9.18 2.94
CA ARG A 236 -1.76 -10.49 2.57
C ARG A 236 -3.27 -10.42 2.31
N ASN A 237 -3.92 -9.31 2.65
CA ASN A 237 -5.33 -9.14 2.39
C ASN A 237 -5.58 -8.85 0.92
N PHE A 238 -6.57 -9.53 0.37
CA PHE A 238 -7.04 -9.31 -0.99
C PHE A 238 -7.80 -7.99 -1.07
N LEU A 239 -7.26 -7.00 -1.79
CA LEU A 239 -7.89 -5.68 -1.91
C LEU A 239 -8.83 -5.61 -3.11
N PRO A 240 -9.92 -4.83 -3.04
CA PRO A 240 -10.95 -4.75 -4.09
C PRO A 240 -10.44 -4.40 -5.48
N ALA A 241 -9.37 -3.61 -5.60
CA ALA A 241 -8.80 -3.25 -6.89
C ALA A 241 -7.97 -4.40 -7.54
N PHE A 242 -7.47 -5.36 -6.77
CA PHE A 242 -6.54 -6.37 -7.26
C PHE A 242 -7.04 -7.22 -8.44
N PRO A 243 -8.31 -7.62 -8.52
CA PRO A 243 -8.82 -8.32 -9.70
C PRO A 243 -8.74 -7.50 -10.99
N TYR A 244 -8.90 -6.18 -10.88
CA TYR A 244 -9.12 -5.31 -12.01
C TYR A 244 -7.85 -4.59 -12.50
N VAL A 245 -6.87 -4.36 -11.63
CA VAL A 245 -5.60 -3.78 -12.06
C VAL A 245 -4.79 -4.78 -12.86
N ASP A 246 -4.09 -4.29 -13.88
CA ASP A 246 -3.17 -5.11 -14.69
C ASP A 246 -1.81 -5.20 -14.01
N TYR A 247 -1.40 -4.11 -13.37
CA TYR A 247 -0.09 -4.01 -12.72
C TYR A 247 -0.19 -3.37 -11.34
N ILE A 248 0.72 -3.78 -10.47
CA ILE A 248 0.96 -3.20 -9.15
C ILE A 248 2.42 -2.75 -9.11
N VAL A 249 2.67 -1.50 -8.78
CA VAL A 249 4.03 -1.01 -8.62
C VAL A 249 4.59 -1.47 -7.28
N GLY A 250 5.59 -2.34 -7.33
CA GLY A 250 6.27 -2.89 -6.17
C GLY A 250 7.48 -2.08 -5.75
N GLN A 251 7.59 -1.82 -4.46
CA GLN A 251 8.74 -1.13 -3.87
C GLN A 251 10.01 -1.99 -3.88
N SER A 252 9.86 -3.32 -3.71
CA SER A 252 10.93 -4.31 -3.60
C SER A 252 10.40 -5.72 -3.84
N GLU A 253 11.27 -6.70 -3.97
CA GLU A 253 10.87 -8.12 -4.00
C GLU A 253 10.19 -8.56 -2.70
N ALA A 254 10.62 -8.01 -1.56
CA ALA A 254 9.94 -8.26 -0.29
C ALA A 254 8.48 -7.77 -0.31
N HIS A 255 8.19 -6.66 -0.98
CA HIS A 255 6.82 -6.18 -1.19
C HIS A 255 6.02 -7.16 -2.06
N ARG A 256 6.58 -7.62 -3.19
CA ARG A 256 5.93 -8.62 -4.05
C ARG A 256 5.56 -9.88 -3.27
N ASN A 257 6.48 -10.36 -2.42
CA ASN A 257 6.28 -11.57 -1.61
C ASN A 257 5.24 -11.40 -0.48
N CYS A 258 4.84 -10.17 -0.16
CA CYS A 258 3.76 -9.89 0.79
C CYS A 258 2.38 -9.87 0.13
N LEU A 259 2.29 -9.82 -1.20
CA LEU A 259 1.01 -9.83 -1.90
C LEU A 259 0.41 -11.26 -1.93
N PRO A 260 -0.93 -11.39 -2.02
CA PRO A 260 -1.57 -12.67 -2.28
C PRO A 260 -0.99 -13.35 -3.52
N ALA A 261 -0.84 -14.67 -3.48
CA ALA A 261 -0.18 -15.43 -4.55
C ALA A 261 -0.80 -15.20 -5.94
N GLU A 262 -2.13 -15.05 -6.00
CA GLU A 262 -2.89 -14.79 -7.22
C GLU A 262 -2.58 -13.41 -7.82
N VAL A 263 -2.08 -12.49 -7.01
CA VAL A 263 -1.84 -11.08 -7.38
C VAL A 263 -0.36 -10.78 -7.56
N ALA A 264 0.51 -11.54 -6.92
CA ALA A 264 1.96 -11.33 -6.94
C ALA A 264 2.54 -11.27 -8.37
N GLY A 265 1.96 -12.03 -9.31
CA GLY A 265 2.34 -12.00 -10.72
C GLY A 265 2.06 -10.67 -11.44
N LYS A 266 1.18 -9.82 -10.90
CA LYS A 266 0.91 -8.47 -11.42
C LYS A 266 1.88 -7.42 -10.87
N CYS A 267 2.70 -7.77 -9.88
CA CYS A 267 3.60 -6.84 -9.23
C CYS A 267 4.89 -6.67 -10.03
N VAL A 268 5.15 -5.44 -10.47
CA VAL A 268 6.39 -5.04 -11.13
C VAL A 268 7.23 -4.24 -10.12
N VAL A 269 8.43 -4.73 -9.83
CA VAL A 269 9.32 -4.14 -8.81
C VAL A 269 10.14 -3.02 -9.45
N LEU A 270 9.66 -1.78 -9.28
CA LEU A 270 10.23 -0.57 -9.89
C LEU A 270 10.60 0.52 -8.86
N GLY A 271 10.33 0.28 -7.59
CA GLY A 271 10.57 1.27 -6.53
C GLY A 271 9.29 1.93 -6.02
N ASN A 272 9.47 2.98 -5.23
CA ASN A 272 8.36 3.75 -4.68
C ASN A 272 8.60 5.25 -4.90
N PRO A 273 7.73 5.96 -5.64
CA PRO A 273 7.88 7.38 -5.96
C PRO A 273 8.08 8.30 -4.75
N LYS A 274 7.51 7.94 -3.61
CA LYS A 274 7.69 8.71 -2.35
C LYS A 274 9.17 8.81 -1.94
N PHE A 275 10.00 7.86 -2.34
CA PHE A 275 11.43 7.90 -2.03
C PHE A 275 12.21 8.85 -2.92
N ASP A 276 11.66 9.26 -4.08
CA ASP A 276 12.33 10.21 -4.97
C ASP A 276 12.37 11.58 -4.31
N ALA A 277 11.23 12.09 -3.84
CA ALA A 277 11.18 13.34 -3.09
C ALA A 277 11.98 13.25 -1.77
N ALA A 278 11.84 12.15 -1.03
CA ALA A 278 12.54 11.96 0.23
C ALA A 278 14.09 11.94 0.07
N ALA A 279 14.61 11.41 -1.03
CA ALA A 279 16.03 11.41 -1.33
C ALA A 279 16.60 12.83 -1.52
N GLU A 280 15.81 13.74 -2.07
CA GLU A 280 16.19 15.15 -2.23
C GLU A 280 16.25 15.91 -0.89
N LEU A 281 15.48 15.45 0.13
CA LEU A 281 15.39 16.13 1.41
C LEU A 281 16.68 16.13 2.23
N LYS A 282 17.64 15.27 1.88
CA LYS A 282 18.99 15.25 2.50
C LYS A 282 19.69 16.60 2.45
N THR A 283 19.53 17.31 1.34
CA THR A 283 20.24 18.57 1.05
C THR A 283 19.33 19.77 0.92
N LYS A 284 18.01 19.54 0.85
CA LYS A 284 17.03 20.60 0.64
C LYS A 284 16.92 21.50 1.87
N LYS A 285 17.28 22.77 1.72
CA LYS A 285 17.03 23.81 2.72
C LYS A 285 15.64 24.39 2.49
N ILE A 286 14.79 24.29 3.49
CA ILE A 286 13.44 24.81 3.44
C ILE A 286 13.32 25.96 4.44
N GLU A 287 12.78 27.07 3.98
CA GLU A 287 12.41 28.18 4.85
C GLU A 287 11.13 27.85 5.60
N LEU A 288 11.15 28.02 6.92
CA LEU A 288 9.98 27.74 7.76
C LEU A 288 8.89 28.77 7.50
N PRO A 289 7.60 28.40 7.44
CA PRO A 289 6.49 29.31 7.43
C PRO A 289 6.56 30.31 8.62
N PRO A 290 6.11 31.54 8.47
CA PRO A 290 6.18 32.55 9.55
C PRO A 290 5.58 32.08 10.88
N LEU A 291 4.42 31.39 10.84
CA LEU A 291 3.81 30.82 12.03
C LEU A 291 4.71 29.75 12.70
N TRP A 292 5.40 28.91 11.90
CA TRP A 292 6.31 27.91 12.44
C TRP A 292 7.54 28.55 13.07
N GLN A 293 8.06 29.62 12.47
CA GLN A 293 9.17 30.41 13.05
C GLN A 293 8.77 31.02 14.39
N GLU A 294 7.56 31.60 14.49
CA GLU A 294 7.02 32.18 15.73
C GLU A 294 6.89 31.15 16.85
N ILE A 295 6.38 29.94 16.54
CA ILE A 295 6.20 28.88 17.52
C ILE A 295 7.54 28.23 17.89
N ALA A 296 8.38 27.95 16.90
CA ALA A 296 9.67 27.30 17.12
C ALA A 296 10.64 28.19 17.92
N LYS A 297 10.64 29.51 17.71
CA LYS A 297 11.53 30.47 18.39
C LYS A 297 13.01 30.06 18.34
N GLY A 298 13.47 29.55 17.19
CA GLY A 298 14.83 29.06 16.98
C GLY A 298 15.15 27.69 17.61
N ARG A 299 14.19 27.02 18.25
CA ARG A 299 14.36 25.67 18.78
C ARG A 299 14.46 24.65 17.64
N THR A 300 15.17 23.55 17.88
CA THR A 300 15.27 22.43 16.95
C THR A 300 13.95 21.70 16.86
N LEU A 301 13.45 21.47 15.63
CA LEU A 301 12.19 20.79 15.41
C LEU A 301 12.37 19.28 15.47
N TYR A 302 11.51 18.61 16.23
CA TYR A 302 11.37 17.16 16.30
C TYR A 302 10.01 16.78 15.75
N TYR A 303 10.01 15.98 14.68
CA TYR A 303 8.79 15.50 14.02
C TYR A 303 8.10 14.45 14.89
N TYR A 304 6.85 14.69 15.24
CA TYR A 304 6.05 13.74 15.99
C TYR A 304 4.91 13.19 15.14
N ASN A 305 4.93 11.88 14.90
CA ASN A 305 3.89 11.16 14.16
C ASN A 305 2.99 10.36 15.10
N THR A 306 1.69 10.40 14.83
CA THR A 306 0.67 9.60 15.50
C THR A 306 -0.07 8.76 14.48
N SER A 307 0.01 7.42 14.61
CA SER A 307 -0.49 6.47 13.63
C SER A 307 -1.89 5.94 13.95
N LEU A 308 -2.59 5.47 12.91
CA LEU A 308 -3.89 4.81 13.08
C LEU A 308 -3.76 3.47 13.80
N ILE A 309 -2.71 2.70 13.49
CA ILE A 309 -2.51 1.35 14.04
C ILE A 309 -2.38 1.43 15.56
N CYS A 310 -1.46 2.25 16.07
CA CYS A 310 -1.27 2.40 17.50
C CYS A 310 -2.51 2.96 18.21
N MET A 311 -3.25 3.86 17.55
CA MET A 311 -4.51 4.38 18.09
C MET A 311 -5.59 3.31 18.18
N LEU A 312 -5.73 2.47 17.15
CA LEU A 312 -6.76 1.41 17.12
C LEU A 312 -6.45 0.26 18.09
N GLU A 313 -5.17 -0.09 18.23
CA GLU A 313 -4.72 -1.16 19.14
C GLU A 313 -4.97 -0.81 20.63
N ASN A 314 -4.62 0.42 21.05
CA ASN A 314 -4.81 0.88 22.41
C ASN A 314 -5.13 2.38 22.46
N THR A 315 -6.39 2.73 22.28
CA THR A 315 -6.84 4.11 22.17
C THR A 315 -6.57 4.95 23.42
N ASP A 316 -6.84 4.42 24.60
CA ASP A 316 -6.60 5.14 25.86
C ASP A 316 -5.10 5.36 26.11
N GLY A 317 -4.30 4.30 25.95
CA GLY A 317 -2.84 4.38 26.08
C GLY A 317 -2.22 5.33 25.05
N PHE A 318 -2.74 5.33 23.82
CA PHE A 318 -2.34 6.27 22.78
C PHE A 318 -2.57 7.74 23.18
N LEU A 319 -3.74 8.07 23.72
CA LEU A 319 -4.05 9.43 24.18
C LEU A 319 -3.21 9.85 25.37
N ARG A 320 -2.97 8.94 26.34
CA ARG A 320 -2.05 9.20 27.46
C ARG A 320 -0.62 9.42 26.99
N LYS A 321 -0.13 8.64 26.03
CA LYS A 321 1.18 8.84 25.41
C LYS A 321 1.29 10.21 24.77
N MET A 322 0.28 10.65 24.02
CA MET A 322 0.24 11.97 23.43
C MET A 322 0.32 13.08 24.50
N GLU A 323 -0.48 12.96 25.56
CA GLU A 323 -0.51 13.93 26.65
C GLU A 323 0.85 14.06 27.32
N GLU A 324 1.53 12.95 27.58
CA GLU A 324 2.86 12.94 28.18
C GLU A 324 3.91 13.57 27.25
N ILE A 325 3.88 13.26 25.97
CA ILE A 325 4.78 13.88 24.99
C ILE A 325 4.55 15.40 24.94
N PHE A 326 3.30 15.83 24.89
CA PHE A 326 2.97 17.27 24.90
C PHE A 326 3.49 17.95 26.16
N ARG A 327 3.36 17.29 27.32
CA ARG A 327 3.89 17.77 28.60
C ARG A 327 5.42 17.93 28.58
N LEU A 328 6.15 16.96 28.03
CA LEU A 328 7.62 16.97 27.96
C LEU A 328 8.15 18.06 27.03
N PHE A 329 7.45 18.37 25.96
CA PHE A 329 7.87 19.40 25.01
C PHE A 329 7.35 20.79 25.31
N LYS A 330 6.32 20.92 26.17
CA LYS A 330 5.82 22.22 26.59
C LYS A 330 6.94 23.04 27.23
N ASP A 331 7.17 24.21 26.66
CA ASP A 331 8.19 25.16 27.12
C ASP A 331 9.65 24.60 27.16
N HIS A 332 9.90 23.49 26.44
CA HIS A 332 11.24 22.94 26.37
C HIS A 332 12.24 23.92 25.77
N PRO A 333 13.40 24.22 26.42
CA PRO A 333 14.27 25.33 26.02
C PRO A 333 14.96 25.11 24.66
N LYS A 334 15.21 23.87 24.26
CA LYS A 334 16.01 23.54 23.06
C LYS A 334 15.18 22.94 21.92
N TYR A 335 14.12 22.22 22.23
CA TYR A 335 13.38 21.41 21.26
C TYR A 335 11.93 21.86 21.14
N CYS A 336 11.41 21.84 19.91
CA CYS A 336 10.01 22.13 19.62
C CYS A 336 9.41 20.94 18.88
N LEU A 337 8.24 20.51 19.31
CA LEU A 337 7.51 19.43 18.67
C LEU A 337 6.81 19.93 17.42
N LEU A 338 7.02 19.25 16.29
CA LEU A 338 6.22 19.40 15.08
C LEU A 338 5.30 18.18 15.01
N TRP A 339 4.07 18.34 15.50
CA TRP A 339 3.10 17.26 15.52
C TRP A 339 2.33 17.23 14.21
N ARG A 340 2.50 16.13 13.48
CA ARG A 340 1.76 15.82 12.26
C ARG A 340 1.02 14.52 12.44
N PRO A 341 -0.30 14.55 12.74
CA PRO A 341 -1.12 13.35 12.85
C PRO A 341 -1.32 12.70 11.48
N HIS A 342 -1.68 11.40 11.48
CA HIS A 342 -2.15 10.76 10.26
C HIS A 342 -3.38 11.50 9.71
N PRO A 343 -3.48 11.77 8.40
CA PRO A 343 -4.58 12.57 7.82
C PRO A 343 -5.98 12.06 8.13
N LEU A 344 -6.14 10.75 8.33
CA LEU A 344 -7.42 10.13 8.68
C LEU A 344 -7.64 9.94 10.18
N LEU A 345 -6.75 10.46 11.05
CA LEU A 345 -6.80 10.14 12.48
C LEU A 345 -8.13 10.60 13.12
N GLU A 346 -8.55 11.83 12.91
CA GLU A 346 -9.78 12.39 13.48
C GLU A 346 -11.04 11.66 12.95
N ASN A 347 -11.08 11.39 11.64
CA ASN A 347 -12.18 10.64 11.04
C ASN A 347 -12.23 9.18 11.54
N THR A 348 -11.08 8.58 11.81
CA THR A 348 -11.05 7.24 12.40
C THR A 348 -11.57 7.24 13.83
N PHE A 349 -11.27 8.29 14.62
CA PHE A 349 -11.92 8.46 15.93
C PHE A 349 -13.44 8.57 15.78
N LEU A 350 -13.92 9.42 14.86
CA LEU A 350 -15.34 9.64 14.63
C LEU A 350 -16.09 8.35 14.24
N THR A 351 -15.50 7.54 13.38
CA THR A 351 -16.17 6.36 12.81
C THR A 351 -15.98 5.09 13.62
N MET A 352 -14.83 4.91 14.30
CA MET A 352 -14.47 3.65 14.93
C MET A 352 -14.24 3.73 16.43
N LYS A 353 -13.98 4.93 17.00
CA LYS A 353 -13.64 5.14 18.41
C LYS A 353 -14.29 6.41 18.96
N LYS A 354 -15.56 6.59 18.66
CA LYS A 354 -16.34 7.82 18.91
C LYS A 354 -16.30 8.28 20.37
N GLU A 355 -16.28 7.33 21.31
CA GLU A 355 -16.22 7.59 22.76
C GLU A 355 -14.94 8.33 23.20
N PHE A 356 -13.85 8.19 22.44
CA PHE A 356 -12.57 8.87 22.69
C PHE A 356 -12.40 10.18 21.94
N LEU A 357 -13.25 10.48 20.95
CA LEU A 357 -13.14 11.68 20.12
C LEU A 357 -13.11 12.99 20.94
N PRO A 358 -13.97 13.20 21.95
CA PRO A 358 -13.93 14.44 22.75
C PRO A 358 -12.58 14.66 23.44
N ARG A 359 -11.97 13.60 23.97
CA ARG A 359 -10.65 13.67 24.63
C ARG A 359 -9.55 13.99 23.62
N PHE A 360 -9.58 13.37 22.46
CA PHE A 360 -8.64 13.70 21.38
C PHE A 360 -8.75 15.16 20.95
N GLN A 361 -9.96 15.65 20.73
CA GLN A 361 -10.21 17.04 20.33
C GLN A 361 -9.74 18.03 21.41
N GLN A 362 -9.97 17.74 22.67
CA GLN A 362 -9.45 18.53 23.79
C GLN A 362 -7.91 18.59 23.82
N LEU A 363 -7.23 17.46 23.58
CA LEU A 363 -5.76 17.41 23.49
C LEU A 363 -5.24 18.21 22.29
N LYS A 364 -5.88 18.09 21.14
CA LYS A 364 -5.55 18.84 19.91
C LYS A 364 -5.72 20.34 20.14
N GLU A 365 -6.87 20.76 20.67
CA GLU A 365 -7.15 22.16 20.95
C GLU A 365 -6.14 22.74 21.97
N LYS A 366 -5.85 22.00 23.04
CA LYS A 366 -4.84 22.40 24.02
C LYS A 366 -3.45 22.57 23.38
N PHE A 367 -3.03 21.61 22.52
CA PHE A 367 -1.74 21.69 21.83
C PHE A 367 -1.61 22.96 20.99
N ILE A 368 -2.67 23.30 20.26
CA ILE A 368 -2.71 24.46 19.35
C ILE A 368 -2.80 25.78 20.16
N THR A 369 -3.73 25.89 21.09
CA THR A 369 -4.02 27.13 21.83
C THR A 369 -2.90 27.51 22.79
N GLU A 370 -2.30 26.53 23.46
CA GLU A 370 -1.16 26.76 24.36
C GLU A 370 0.19 26.83 23.61
N LYS A 371 0.19 26.73 22.26
CA LYS A 371 1.39 26.73 21.41
C LYS A 371 2.48 25.78 21.93
N ILE A 372 2.08 24.57 22.35
CA ILE A 372 2.99 23.54 22.87
C ILE A 372 4.04 23.20 21.79
N GLY A 373 3.63 23.16 20.53
CA GLY A 373 4.45 22.94 19.37
C GLY A 373 3.73 23.37 18.11
N ILE A 374 4.27 23.00 16.96
CA ILE A 374 3.68 23.24 15.64
C ILE A 374 2.72 22.09 15.34
N TYR A 375 1.45 22.42 15.09
CA TYR A 375 0.47 21.50 14.52
C TYR A 375 0.49 21.62 13.00
N ASP A 376 0.72 20.52 12.31
CA ASP A 376 0.80 20.49 10.85
C ASP A 376 -0.17 19.47 10.25
N ASP A 377 -1.18 19.95 9.55
CA ASP A 377 -2.15 19.19 8.77
C ASP A 377 -2.10 19.56 7.28
N SER A 378 -1.06 20.27 6.84
CA SER A 378 -0.86 20.66 5.45
C SER A 378 -0.60 19.47 4.54
N ALA A 379 -0.72 19.65 3.22
CA ALA A 379 -0.30 18.64 2.23
C ALA A 379 1.24 18.52 2.11
N GLU A 380 2.02 19.43 2.68
CA GLU A 380 3.46 19.56 2.45
C GLU A 380 4.30 18.71 3.43
N LEU A 381 4.22 17.40 3.27
CA LEU A 381 4.99 16.43 4.08
C LEU A 381 6.50 16.68 4.01
N ASP A 382 7.02 16.97 2.83
CA ASP A 382 8.45 17.21 2.57
C ASP A 382 8.99 18.36 3.42
N ARG A 383 8.23 19.44 3.56
CA ARG A 383 8.58 20.56 4.43
C ARG A 383 8.74 20.11 5.87
N ALA A 384 7.81 19.32 6.37
CA ALA A 384 7.84 18.84 7.74
C ALA A 384 9.06 17.93 7.98
N ILE A 385 9.36 17.01 7.05
CA ILE A 385 10.53 16.13 7.13
C ILE A 385 11.83 16.93 7.03
N ALA A 386 11.96 17.80 6.00
CA ALA A 386 13.18 18.57 5.78
C ALA A 386 13.51 19.49 6.96
N SER A 387 12.51 20.12 7.56
CA SER A 387 12.66 21.03 8.69
C SER A 387 12.97 20.35 10.01
N SER A 388 12.72 19.06 10.14
CA SER A 388 12.89 18.34 11.39
C SER A 388 14.27 17.70 11.50
N ALA A 389 14.87 17.73 12.68
CA ALA A 389 16.17 17.12 12.95
C ALA A 389 16.07 15.60 13.09
N LEU A 390 14.93 15.10 13.60
CA LEU A 390 14.68 13.67 13.79
C LEU A 390 13.17 13.38 13.85
N TYR A 391 12.84 12.10 13.76
CA TYR A 391 11.52 11.54 13.95
C TYR A 391 11.34 11.04 15.37
N ILE A 392 10.20 11.37 15.98
CA ILE A 392 9.69 10.75 17.20
C ILE A 392 8.30 10.22 16.89
N GLY A 393 7.97 9.01 17.28
CA GLY A 393 6.59 8.55 17.10
C GLY A 393 6.41 7.05 17.04
N ASP A 394 5.29 6.68 16.46
CA ASP A 394 4.85 5.31 16.36
C ASP A 394 5.65 4.55 15.31
N TRP A 395 5.81 3.25 15.51
CA TRP A 395 6.43 2.36 14.55
C TRP A 395 5.46 1.98 13.42
N GLY A 396 5.99 1.42 12.32
CA GLY A 396 5.17 0.85 11.24
C GLY A 396 4.46 1.87 10.36
N THR A 397 4.90 3.13 10.36
CA THR A 397 4.36 4.16 9.47
C THR A 397 5.25 4.36 8.24
N SER A 398 4.67 4.79 7.13
CA SER A 398 5.44 5.14 5.92
C SER A 398 6.45 6.27 6.17
N ILE A 399 6.19 7.13 7.14
CA ILE A 399 7.05 8.26 7.49
C ILE A 399 8.43 7.80 7.97
N THR A 400 8.51 6.67 8.68
CA THR A 400 9.80 6.13 9.14
C THR A 400 10.74 5.79 7.98
N SER A 401 10.19 5.25 6.88
CA SER A 401 10.96 4.99 5.66
C SER A 401 11.49 6.28 5.03
N LEU A 402 10.65 7.33 4.99
CA LEU A 402 11.03 8.62 4.42
C LEU A 402 12.15 9.29 5.23
N PHE A 403 12.08 9.22 6.56
CA PHE A 403 13.16 9.73 7.42
C PHE A 403 14.46 8.96 7.24
N ASN A 404 14.40 7.63 7.05
CA ASN A 404 15.58 6.83 6.74
C ASN A 404 16.21 7.22 5.40
N VAL A 405 15.40 7.39 4.35
CA VAL A 405 15.87 7.85 3.04
C VAL A 405 16.48 9.24 3.14
N ALA A 406 15.88 10.13 3.93
CA ALA A 406 16.40 11.46 4.23
C ALA A 406 17.63 11.46 5.17
N GLU A 407 18.13 10.29 5.59
CA GLU A 407 19.27 10.12 6.52
C GLU A 407 19.10 10.83 7.85
N LYS A 408 17.88 10.87 8.37
CA LYS A 408 17.55 11.50 9.65
C LYS A 408 17.27 10.46 10.73
N PRO A 409 17.67 10.71 11.99
CA PRO A 409 17.47 9.78 13.09
C PRO A 409 15.99 9.47 13.35
N LEU A 410 15.72 8.23 13.76
CA LEU A 410 14.41 7.75 14.14
C LEU A 410 14.37 7.38 15.62
N VAL A 411 13.41 7.91 16.35
CA VAL A 411 13.14 7.61 17.76
C VAL A 411 11.72 7.02 17.85
N MET A 412 11.64 5.69 18.04
CA MET A 412 10.37 5.01 18.22
C MET A 412 9.94 5.09 19.67
N LEU A 413 8.73 5.60 19.88
CA LEU A 413 8.16 5.73 21.19
C LEU A 413 7.40 4.45 21.57
N ASP A 414 7.86 3.82 22.59
CA ASP A 414 7.28 2.62 23.13
C ASP A 414 7.09 2.77 24.64
N TYR A 415 6.21 1.95 25.24
CA TYR A 415 6.06 1.92 26.67
C TYR A 415 7.18 1.08 27.29
N ALA A 416 7.95 1.65 28.21
CA ALA A 416 8.98 0.92 28.92
C ALA A 416 8.71 0.91 30.42
N LEU A 417 9.25 -0.11 31.09
CA LEU A 417 9.29 -0.17 32.53
C LEU A 417 10.22 0.91 33.10
N SER A 418 9.89 1.38 34.29
CA SER A 418 10.74 2.32 35.01
C SER A 418 12.13 1.74 35.27
N SER A 419 13.14 2.61 35.39
CA SER A 419 14.51 2.20 35.73
C SER A 419 14.57 1.38 37.03
N GLU A 420 13.74 1.72 38.03
CA GLU A 420 13.63 0.98 39.30
C GLU A 420 13.09 -0.45 39.08
N ASN A 421 12.10 -0.61 38.20
CA ASN A 421 11.60 -1.93 37.84
C ASN A 421 12.58 -2.68 36.92
N LYS A 422 13.36 -1.98 36.12
CA LYS A 422 14.41 -2.56 35.29
C LYS A 422 15.49 -3.24 36.12
N GLU A 423 16.04 -2.55 37.13
CA GLU A 423 17.06 -3.12 38.02
C GLU A 423 16.53 -4.33 38.81
N ARG A 424 15.29 -4.21 39.29
CA ARG A 424 14.62 -5.30 40.03
C ARG A 424 14.41 -6.55 39.19
N ASN A 425 14.15 -6.38 37.89
CA ASN A 425 13.73 -7.43 36.97
C ASN A 425 14.76 -7.68 35.84
N GLU A 426 16.01 -7.29 36.02
CA GLU A 426 17.05 -7.35 34.99
C GLU A 426 17.18 -8.75 34.34
N LYS A 427 16.99 -9.81 35.12
CA LYS A 427 16.96 -11.20 34.60
C LYS A 427 15.71 -11.55 33.81
N LEU A 428 14.61 -10.82 34.03
CA LEU A 428 13.32 -11.01 33.36
C LEU A 428 13.07 -9.95 32.29
N TRP A 429 13.94 -8.94 32.23
CA TRP A 429 13.76 -7.79 31.34
C TRP A 429 13.53 -8.17 29.86
N PRO A 430 14.27 -9.05 29.23
CA PRO A 430 13.99 -9.46 27.83
C PRO A 430 12.62 -10.13 27.69
N LEU A 431 12.22 -10.93 28.66
CA LEU A 431 10.93 -11.62 28.70
C LEU A 431 9.78 -10.64 28.88
N LEU A 432 9.97 -9.68 29.79
CA LEU A 432 9.01 -8.63 30.06
C LEU A 432 8.87 -7.66 28.89
N GLN A 433 9.96 -7.29 28.24
CA GLN A 433 9.92 -6.47 27.02
C GLN A 433 9.13 -7.15 25.90
N TYR A 434 9.38 -8.42 25.67
CA TYR A 434 8.66 -9.19 24.66
C TYR A 434 7.19 -9.33 25.02
N PHE A 435 6.89 -9.57 26.26
CA PHE A 435 5.54 -9.68 26.79
C PHE A 435 4.79 -8.35 26.70
N LEU A 436 5.40 -7.27 27.19
CA LEU A 436 4.82 -5.94 27.20
C LEU A 436 4.69 -5.34 25.80
N LEU A 437 5.57 -5.65 24.87
CA LEU A 437 5.44 -5.22 23.48
C LEU A 437 4.25 -5.86 22.76
N ARG A 438 3.90 -7.08 23.11
CA ARG A 438 2.70 -7.73 22.58
C ARG A 438 1.44 -7.44 23.42
N VAL A 439 1.58 -7.16 24.70
CA VAL A 439 0.49 -6.93 25.64
C VAL A 439 0.27 -5.43 25.92
N ALA A 440 1.26 -4.56 25.73
CA ALA A 440 1.09 -3.10 25.97
C ALA A 440 0.20 -2.40 24.92
N GLY A 441 -0.07 -3.05 23.80
CA GLY A 441 -1.16 -2.64 22.90
C GLY A 441 -2.54 -3.03 23.42
N ILE A 442 -2.60 -4.02 24.32
CA ILE A 442 -3.82 -4.47 24.95
C ILE A 442 -3.73 -4.01 26.41
N HIS A 443 -4.61 -3.14 26.85
CA HIS A 443 -4.79 -2.92 28.28
C HIS A 443 -4.91 -4.30 28.91
N PRO A 444 -3.97 -4.73 29.78
CA PRO A 444 -4.09 -6.03 30.39
C PRO A 444 -5.35 -6.02 31.25
N GLN A 445 -6.43 -6.55 30.68
CA GLN A 445 -7.63 -6.79 31.48
C GLN A 445 -7.23 -7.84 32.51
N VAL A 446 -7.55 -7.55 33.75
CA VAL A 446 -7.31 -8.46 34.87
C VAL A 446 -7.81 -9.86 34.48
N GLY A 447 -6.89 -10.81 34.34
CA GLY A 447 -7.22 -12.19 34.04
C GLY A 447 -6.89 -12.68 32.62
N GLU A 448 -6.40 -11.86 31.72
CA GLU A 448 -5.96 -12.31 30.38
C GLU A 448 -4.56 -12.95 30.45
N GLU A 449 -4.42 -14.04 29.71
CA GLU A 449 -3.17 -14.78 29.56
C GLU A 449 -2.56 -14.49 28.18
N ALA A 450 -1.26 -14.37 28.12
CA ALA A 450 -0.54 -14.26 26.84
C ALA A 450 0.53 -15.36 26.73
N LEU A 451 0.73 -15.83 25.51
CA LEU A 451 1.70 -16.84 25.15
C LEU A 451 2.68 -16.30 24.13
N VAL A 452 3.93 -16.60 24.34
CA VAL A 452 5.00 -16.16 23.48
C VAL A 452 6.00 -17.28 23.28
N PHE A 453 6.39 -17.52 22.02
CA PHE A 453 7.46 -18.42 21.68
C PHE A 453 8.74 -17.64 21.43
N GLU A 454 9.82 -18.02 22.09
CA GLU A 454 11.15 -17.48 21.88
C GLU A 454 12.14 -18.66 21.68
N GLY A 455 12.42 -18.98 20.43
CA GLY A 455 13.22 -20.16 20.11
C GLY A 455 12.60 -21.44 20.71
N ARG A 456 13.36 -22.17 21.52
CA ARG A 456 12.90 -23.37 22.21
C ARG A 456 12.11 -23.13 23.50
N PHE A 457 11.85 -21.86 23.83
CA PHE A 457 11.16 -21.51 25.07
C PHE A 457 9.72 -21.09 24.80
N LEU A 458 8.80 -21.62 25.57
CA LEU A 458 7.44 -21.15 25.67
C LEU A 458 7.30 -20.27 26.91
N LEU A 459 6.88 -19.04 26.70
CA LEU A 459 6.63 -18.07 27.76
C LEU A 459 5.14 -17.89 27.93
N LYS A 460 4.64 -18.09 29.13
CA LYS A 460 3.24 -17.84 29.48
C LYS A 460 3.16 -16.81 30.61
N GLY A 461 2.31 -15.81 30.43
CA GLY A 461 2.11 -14.77 31.43
C GLY A 461 0.65 -14.47 31.68
N LYS A 462 0.34 -14.10 32.90
CA LYS A 462 -0.97 -13.64 33.34
C LYS A 462 -0.78 -12.45 34.29
N ILE A 463 -1.60 -11.43 34.13
CA ILE A 463 -1.63 -10.29 35.05
C ILE A 463 -2.83 -10.43 35.95
N GLU A 464 -2.59 -10.45 37.26
CA GLU A 464 -3.64 -10.43 38.32
C GLU A 464 -3.41 -9.22 39.22
N GLY A 465 -4.29 -8.23 39.13
CA GLY A 465 -4.16 -6.96 39.83
C GLY A 465 -2.88 -6.24 39.41
N LYS A 466 -1.93 -6.07 40.34
CA LYS A 466 -0.63 -5.45 40.11
C LYS A 466 0.54 -6.44 39.94
N THR A 467 0.21 -7.72 39.82
CA THR A 467 1.23 -8.79 39.80
C THR A 467 1.23 -9.48 38.44
N LEU A 468 2.40 -9.53 37.79
CA LEU A 468 2.65 -10.34 36.61
C LEU A 468 3.17 -11.71 37.04
N PHE A 469 2.45 -12.75 36.68
CA PHE A 469 2.91 -14.13 36.78
C PHE A 469 3.50 -14.53 35.43
N LEU A 470 4.77 -14.95 35.45
CA LEU A 470 5.49 -15.35 34.23
C LEU A 470 6.10 -16.74 34.41
N LYS A 471 5.85 -17.65 33.48
CA LYS A 471 6.53 -18.94 33.40
C LYS A 471 7.27 -19.07 32.08
N LYS A 472 8.50 -19.56 32.19
CA LYS A 472 9.32 -20.00 31.09
C LYS A 472 9.35 -21.55 31.09
N LEU A 473 8.92 -22.15 30.00
CA LEU A 473 9.00 -23.58 29.78
C LEU A 473 10.07 -23.86 28.71
N ASP A 474 11.03 -24.75 29.04
CA ASP A 474 12.00 -25.22 28.05
C ASP A 474 11.37 -26.40 27.28
N LEU A 475 11.14 -26.21 26.00
CA LEU A 475 10.53 -27.23 25.13
C LEU A 475 11.48 -28.39 24.80
N ALA A 476 12.78 -28.27 25.14
CA ALA A 476 13.74 -29.37 25.02
C ALA A 476 13.31 -30.57 25.87
N ASP A 477 12.66 -30.34 27.02
CA ASP A 477 12.08 -31.40 27.85
C ASP A 477 10.96 -32.17 27.16
N PHE A 478 10.46 -31.67 26.04
CA PHE A 478 9.37 -32.26 25.25
C PHE A 478 9.83 -32.73 23.87
N GLY A 479 11.15 -32.93 23.68
CA GLY A 479 11.70 -33.48 22.43
C GLY A 479 12.04 -32.43 21.36
N PHE A 480 11.99 -31.15 21.67
CA PHE A 480 12.55 -30.09 20.82
C PHE A 480 14.08 -30.14 20.91
N LEU A 481 14.71 -30.60 19.86
CA LEU A 481 16.16 -30.63 19.72
C LEU A 481 16.69 -29.31 19.16
N SER A 482 17.70 -28.77 19.85
CA SER A 482 18.67 -27.71 19.51
C SER A 482 18.24 -26.50 18.64
N GLU A 483 18.87 -25.38 18.92
CA GLU A 483 18.64 -24.02 18.41
C GLU A 483 18.76 -23.86 16.89
N GLU A 484 19.17 -24.86 16.14
CA GLU A 484 19.51 -24.74 14.72
C GLU A 484 18.53 -25.42 13.74
N GLU A 485 17.73 -26.40 14.16
CA GLU A 485 16.99 -27.24 13.18
C GLU A 485 15.48 -27.03 13.09
N GLU A 486 14.79 -26.60 14.14
CA GLU A 486 13.35 -26.24 14.03
C GLU A 486 13.01 -25.09 14.98
N ARG A 487 13.16 -23.87 14.51
CA ARG A 487 12.49 -22.72 15.15
C ARG A 487 11.01 -22.88 14.96
N ILE A 488 10.23 -22.95 16.05
CA ILE A 488 8.81 -22.68 15.97
C ILE A 488 8.70 -21.18 15.67
N PRO A 489 8.24 -20.79 14.48
CA PRO A 489 8.04 -19.38 14.19
C PRO A 489 7.03 -18.86 15.21
N GLY A 490 7.40 -17.88 16.02
CA GLY A 490 6.55 -17.31 17.07
C GLY A 490 5.23 -16.74 16.57
N ASP A 491 5.08 -16.62 15.25
CA ASP A 491 3.89 -16.12 14.56
C ASP A 491 2.96 -17.24 14.06
N GLU A 492 3.36 -18.50 14.06
CA GLU A 492 2.52 -19.61 13.58
C GLU A 492 1.47 -20.06 14.60
N TYR A 493 1.73 -19.90 15.91
CA TYR A 493 0.84 -20.36 16.95
C TYR A 493 0.34 -19.19 17.82
N ARG A 494 -0.95 -19.22 18.14
CA ARG A 494 -1.60 -18.16 18.93
C ARG A 494 -1.75 -18.58 20.41
N GLU A 495 -2.02 -19.85 20.65
CA GLU A 495 -2.40 -20.37 21.96
C GLU A 495 -1.81 -21.75 22.24
N ALA A 496 -1.62 -22.08 23.51
CA ALA A 496 -1.18 -23.40 23.94
C ALA A 496 -1.99 -23.87 25.16
N TYR A 497 -2.40 -25.11 25.11
CA TYR A 497 -3.13 -25.79 26.16
C TYR A 497 -2.30 -26.95 26.73
N PHE A 498 -2.32 -27.10 28.05
CA PHE A 498 -1.70 -28.25 28.68
C PHE A 498 -2.77 -29.21 29.17
N GLU A 499 -2.89 -30.37 28.51
CA GLU A 499 -3.89 -31.37 28.83
C GLU A 499 -3.32 -32.79 28.70
N HIS A 500 -3.71 -33.67 29.62
CA HIS A 500 -3.28 -35.07 29.63
C HIS A 500 -1.75 -35.27 29.53
N GLY A 501 -0.98 -34.37 30.18
CA GLY A 501 0.50 -34.44 30.23
C GLY A 501 1.21 -33.98 28.98
N ARG A 502 0.52 -33.31 28.08
CA ARG A 502 1.06 -32.80 26.80
C ARG A 502 0.66 -31.36 26.54
N TRP A 503 1.49 -30.63 25.80
CA TRP A 503 1.18 -29.32 25.27
C TRP A 503 0.57 -29.44 23.88
N ILE A 504 -0.45 -28.64 23.62
CA ILE A 504 -1.13 -28.55 22.36
C ILE A 504 -1.13 -27.09 21.95
N LEU A 505 -0.46 -26.79 20.83
CA LEU A 505 -0.30 -25.44 20.31
C LEU A 505 -1.28 -25.26 19.17
N CYS A 506 -2.07 -24.20 19.23
CA CYS A 506 -3.09 -23.86 18.23
C CYS A 506 -2.51 -22.96 17.17
N PRO A 507 -2.73 -23.24 15.89
CA PRO A 507 -2.28 -22.38 14.80
C PRO A 507 -2.99 -21.03 14.85
N ARG A 508 -2.27 -20.00 14.43
CA ARG A 508 -2.81 -18.63 14.28
C ARG A 508 -3.55 -18.46 12.95
N ALA A 509 -3.03 -19.09 11.90
CA ALA A 509 -3.60 -19.11 10.57
C ALA A 509 -3.18 -20.43 9.92
N GLY A 510 -4.01 -21.02 9.09
CA GLY A 510 -3.71 -22.25 8.34
C GLY A 510 -2.84 -23.30 9.03
N GLY A 511 -2.49 -24.35 8.39
CA GLY A 511 -1.44 -25.25 8.87
C GLY A 511 -1.89 -26.33 9.85
N HIS A 512 -1.27 -26.45 11.03
CA HIS A 512 -1.43 -27.61 11.90
C HIS A 512 -1.38 -27.26 13.39
N PHE A 513 -2.08 -28.06 14.21
CA PHE A 513 -1.82 -28.11 15.64
C PHE A 513 -0.49 -28.83 15.92
N LEU A 514 0.30 -28.31 16.85
CA LEU A 514 1.52 -28.96 17.30
C LEU A 514 1.31 -29.56 18.68
N VAL A 515 1.54 -30.86 18.82
CA VAL A 515 1.40 -31.60 20.06
C VAL A 515 2.76 -32.00 20.58
N LEU A 516 3.10 -31.56 21.79
CA LEU A 516 4.36 -31.82 22.48
C LEU A 516 4.12 -32.68 23.69
N GLU A 517 4.73 -33.86 23.74
CA GLU A 517 4.61 -34.78 24.85
C GLU A 517 6.01 -35.17 25.33
N LYS A 518 6.22 -35.17 26.67
CA LYS A 518 7.53 -35.43 27.25
C LYS A 518 8.09 -36.78 26.78
N GLY A 519 9.30 -36.79 26.22
CA GLY A 519 9.99 -37.97 25.75
C GLY A 519 9.49 -38.53 24.40
N LYS A 520 8.64 -37.80 23.68
CA LYS A 520 8.20 -38.15 22.32
C LYS A 520 8.54 -37.07 21.32
N ALA A 521 8.69 -37.44 20.06
CA ALA A 521 8.88 -36.48 19.00
C ALA A 521 7.62 -35.59 18.83
N PRO A 522 7.77 -34.29 18.49
CA PRO A 522 6.66 -33.38 18.19
C PRO A 522 5.73 -33.96 17.12
N LYS A 523 4.41 -33.89 17.37
CA LYS A 523 3.41 -34.42 16.43
C LYS A 523 2.65 -33.23 15.81
N LYS A 524 2.67 -33.15 14.49
CA LYS A 524 1.82 -32.23 13.72
C LYS A 524 0.46 -32.87 13.44
N VAL A 525 -0.63 -32.15 13.68
CA VAL A 525 -1.98 -32.56 13.33
C VAL A 525 -2.51 -31.55 12.33
N GLU A 526 -2.49 -31.96 11.06
CA GLU A 526 -2.86 -31.09 9.95
C GLU A 526 -4.34 -30.71 9.99
N LEU A 527 -4.63 -29.48 9.60
CA LEU A 527 -5.98 -28.98 9.34
C LEU A 527 -6.32 -29.26 7.87
N GLU A 528 -6.57 -30.55 7.56
CA GLU A 528 -6.91 -30.98 6.20
C GLU A 528 -8.37 -30.63 5.85
N HIS A 529 -8.65 -29.36 5.59
CA HIS A 529 -9.92 -28.95 5.02
C HIS A 529 -9.70 -28.12 3.76
N ALA A 530 -10.19 -28.66 2.63
CA ALA A 530 -10.01 -28.11 1.28
C ALA A 530 -10.63 -26.71 1.06
N PHE A 531 -11.29 -26.15 2.06
CA PHE A 531 -12.01 -24.89 1.98
C PHE A 531 -11.47 -23.77 2.87
N ILE A 532 -10.47 -24.06 3.70
CA ILE A 532 -9.82 -23.05 4.53
C ILE A 532 -8.60 -22.55 3.77
N GLU A 533 -8.59 -21.29 3.39
CA GLU A 533 -7.43 -20.68 2.78
C GLU A 533 -6.21 -20.85 3.72
N PRO A 534 -5.02 -21.17 3.20
CA PRO A 534 -3.82 -21.39 4.02
C PRO A 534 -3.47 -20.22 4.96
N ASP A 535 -3.93 -19.02 4.62
CA ASP A 535 -3.66 -17.79 5.35
C ASP A 535 -4.85 -17.29 6.19
N ALA A 536 -5.94 -18.07 6.31
CA ALA A 536 -7.08 -17.67 7.13
C ALA A 536 -6.67 -17.57 8.61
N PHE A 537 -6.98 -16.42 9.24
CA PHE A 537 -6.79 -16.23 10.67
C PHE A 537 -7.89 -16.93 11.44
N TYR A 538 -7.51 -17.61 12.53
CA TYR A 538 -8.45 -18.27 13.42
C TYR A 538 -8.60 -17.49 14.71
N GLU A 539 -9.85 -17.39 15.16
CA GLU A 539 -10.15 -17.21 16.56
C GLU A 539 -10.31 -18.58 17.20
N SER A 540 -9.66 -18.82 18.34
CA SER A 540 -9.78 -20.07 19.05
C SER A 540 -10.43 -19.85 20.42
N TYR A 541 -11.26 -20.80 20.81
CA TYR A 541 -11.84 -20.84 22.16
C TYR A 541 -11.90 -22.29 22.64
N ARG A 542 -11.92 -22.47 23.94
CA ARG A 542 -12.00 -23.78 24.56
C ARG A 542 -13.37 -23.99 25.20
N GLU A 543 -13.97 -25.17 24.99
CA GLU A 543 -15.15 -25.63 25.68
C GLU A 543 -14.94 -27.11 26.06
N GLY A 544 -14.75 -27.37 27.38
CA GLY A 544 -14.49 -28.72 27.91
C GLY A 544 -13.22 -29.36 27.35
N GLU A 545 -13.35 -30.54 26.75
CA GLU A 545 -12.25 -31.30 26.11
C GLU A 545 -12.00 -30.92 24.65
N TYR A 546 -12.57 -29.79 24.18
CA TYR A 546 -12.46 -29.38 22.80
C TYR A 546 -11.90 -27.97 22.68
N ILE A 547 -11.08 -27.77 21.63
CA ILE A 547 -10.69 -26.45 21.13
C ILE A 547 -11.48 -26.23 19.85
N PHE A 548 -12.10 -25.07 19.75
CA PHE A 548 -12.81 -24.64 18.56
C PHE A 548 -11.97 -23.59 17.85
N LEU A 549 -11.80 -23.71 16.52
CA LEU A 549 -11.21 -22.71 15.66
C LEU A 549 -12.33 -22.12 14.78
N LYS A 550 -12.47 -20.81 14.84
CA LYS A 550 -13.38 -20.05 14.00
C LYS A 550 -12.58 -19.25 12.98
N ALA A 551 -12.80 -19.50 11.71
CA ALA A 551 -12.22 -18.72 10.63
C ALA A 551 -13.25 -17.70 10.13
N GLU A 552 -12.80 -16.48 9.83
CA GLU A 552 -13.67 -15.34 9.49
C GLU A 552 -14.58 -15.62 8.26
N ASN A 553 -14.11 -16.44 7.32
CA ASN A 553 -14.81 -16.74 6.06
C ASN A 553 -15.26 -18.20 5.95
N TYR A 554 -15.31 -18.93 7.05
CA TYR A 554 -15.72 -20.33 7.03
C TYR A 554 -17.05 -20.51 7.75
N PRO A 555 -18.02 -21.24 7.18
CA PRO A 555 -19.38 -21.33 7.74
C PRO A 555 -19.51 -22.23 8.98
N CYS A 556 -18.46 -22.98 9.31
CA CYS A 556 -18.43 -23.92 10.42
C CYS A 556 -17.26 -23.65 11.33
N ASP A 557 -17.39 -23.98 12.61
CA ASP A 557 -16.25 -24.04 13.53
C ASP A 557 -15.52 -25.38 13.34
N LEU A 558 -14.18 -25.37 13.45
CA LEU A 558 -13.40 -26.59 13.50
C LEU A 558 -13.23 -26.98 14.97
N ARG A 559 -13.65 -28.18 15.31
CA ARG A 559 -13.54 -28.75 16.66
C ARG A 559 -12.36 -29.71 16.74
N PHE A 560 -11.38 -29.37 17.56
CA PHE A 560 -10.22 -30.21 17.86
C PHE A 560 -10.39 -30.89 19.22
N SER A 561 -10.33 -32.20 19.26
CA SER A 561 -10.41 -32.96 20.51
C SER A 561 -9.07 -33.02 21.23
N LEU A 562 -8.97 -32.48 22.43
CA LEU A 562 -7.78 -32.53 23.29
C LEU A 562 -7.40 -33.98 23.68
N LYS A 563 -8.38 -34.88 23.70
CA LYS A 563 -8.19 -36.28 24.05
C LYS A 563 -7.73 -37.14 22.87
N THR A 564 -8.45 -37.04 21.74
CA THR A 564 -8.20 -37.93 20.58
C THR A 564 -7.27 -37.31 19.56
N LEU A 565 -6.96 -36.01 19.67
CA LEU A 565 -6.15 -35.25 18.72
C LEU A 565 -6.72 -35.31 17.28
N ARG A 566 -8.03 -35.25 17.14
CA ARG A 566 -8.72 -35.25 15.83
C ARG A 566 -9.48 -33.97 15.64
N VAL A 567 -9.46 -33.49 14.40
CA VAL A 567 -10.22 -32.33 13.93
C VAL A 567 -11.55 -32.82 13.34
N GLN A 568 -12.64 -32.12 13.61
CA GLN A 568 -13.95 -32.35 13.05
C GLN A 568 -14.62 -31.02 12.77
N GLU A 569 -15.43 -30.96 11.72
CA GLU A 569 -16.30 -29.81 11.47
C GLU A 569 -17.53 -29.85 12.39
N GLU A 570 -17.88 -28.72 12.96
CA GLU A 570 -19.11 -28.55 13.72
C GLU A 570 -20.02 -27.53 13.06
N THR A 571 -21.26 -27.93 12.74
CA THR A 571 -22.21 -27.05 12.09
C THR A 571 -22.74 -25.98 13.02
N GLY A 572 -22.56 -24.72 12.65
CA GLY A 572 -23.00 -23.54 13.38
C GLY A 572 -21.84 -22.77 14.00
N GLN A 573 -21.90 -21.44 13.95
CA GLN A 573 -20.95 -20.57 14.63
C GLN A 573 -21.46 -20.35 16.07
N LYS A 574 -20.63 -20.68 17.05
CA LYS A 574 -20.92 -20.33 18.45
C LYS A 574 -20.23 -18.99 18.78
N GLU A 575 -20.95 -18.08 19.40
CA GLU A 575 -20.34 -16.93 20.08
C GLU A 575 -19.69 -17.42 21.37
N GLY A 576 -18.39 -17.61 21.34
CA GLY A 576 -17.60 -18.01 22.51
C GLY A 576 -16.66 -16.92 22.98
N LYS A 577 -16.65 -16.62 24.28
CA LYS A 577 -15.62 -15.83 24.93
C LYS A 577 -14.39 -16.73 25.16
N LEU A 578 -13.20 -16.26 24.78
CA LEU A 578 -11.94 -16.87 25.17
C LEU A 578 -11.90 -17.03 26.71
N ILE A 579 -11.91 -18.26 27.22
CA ILE A 579 -11.74 -18.56 28.62
C ILE A 579 -10.50 -19.45 28.73
N TYR A 580 -9.39 -18.85 29.17
CA TYR A 580 -8.20 -19.58 29.57
C TYR A 580 -8.36 -20.16 30.95
N HIS A 581 -8.04 -21.42 31.08
CA HIS A 581 -8.01 -22.06 32.41
C HIS A 581 -6.61 -22.63 32.67
N ILE A 582 -5.81 -21.90 33.45
CA ILE A 582 -4.67 -22.50 34.15
C ILE A 582 -5.18 -23.04 35.48
N PRO A 583 -4.97 -24.30 35.82
CA PRO A 583 -5.30 -24.81 37.14
C PRO A 583 -4.63 -23.95 38.22
N GLU A 584 -5.37 -23.58 39.26
CA GLU A 584 -4.90 -22.70 40.35
C GLU A 584 -3.66 -23.24 41.07
N GLU A 585 -3.52 -24.59 41.13
CA GLU A 585 -2.36 -25.26 41.67
C GLU A 585 -1.09 -25.10 40.82
N GLU A 586 -1.24 -24.92 39.53
CA GLU A 586 -0.13 -24.62 38.64
C GLU A 586 0.28 -23.15 38.72
N LEU A 587 -0.67 -22.24 38.83
CA LEU A 587 -0.40 -20.80 39.07
C LEU A 587 0.44 -20.57 40.32
N LYS A 588 0.16 -21.30 41.39
CA LYS A 588 0.91 -21.20 42.65
C LYS A 588 2.38 -21.62 42.54
N LYS A 589 2.73 -22.47 41.54
CA LYS A 589 4.10 -22.89 41.29
C LYS A 589 4.90 -21.88 40.44
N TRP A 590 4.27 -20.81 39.95
CA TRP A 590 4.80 -19.94 38.94
C TRP A 590 5.10 -18.53 39.41
N LYS A 591 5.27 -18.33 40.72
CA LYS A 591 5.42 -17.01 41.30
C LYS A 591 6.78 -16.39 40.95
N VAL A 592 6.80 -15.51 39.96
CA VAL A 592 7.82 -14.47 39.85
C VAL A 592 7.09 -13.15 40.12
N GLU A 593 7.27 -12.57 41.29
CA GLU A 593 6.64 -11.30 41.64
C GLU A 593 7.35 -10.15 40.94
N CYS A 594 6.68 -9.57 39.92
CA CYS A 594 6.99 -8.26 39.41
C CYS A 594 5.90 -7.30 39.86
N ASN A 595 6.16 -6.49 40.88
CA ASN A 595 5.23 -5.46 41.29
C ASN A 595 5.32 -4.27 40.36
N PHE A 596 4.29 -4.08 39.51
CA PHE A 596 4.11 -2.87 38.71
C PHE A 596 3.12 -1.95 39.38
N LYS A 597 3.39 -0.66 39.42
CA LYS A 597 2.31 0.29 39.64
C LYS A 597 1.62 0.50 38.30
N GLU A 598 0.30 0.48 38.26
CA GLU A 598 -0.52 0.65 37.05
C GLU A 598 -0.17 1.97 36.32
N GLU A 599 0.14 3.01 37.07
CA GLU A 599 0.63 4.28 36.60
C GLU A 599 2.01 4.19 35.92
N GLU A 600 2.86 3.26 36.32
CA GLU A 600 4.20 3.05 35.74
C GLU A 600 4.14 2.27 34.42
N LEU A 601 3.13 1.43 34.22
CA LEU A 601 2.89 0.75 32.93
C LEU A 601 2.38 1.70 31.84
N ILE A 602 1.70 2.78 32.24
CA ILE A 602 0.96 3.65 31.32
C ILE A 602 1.53 5.07 31.25
N SER A 603 2.09 5.62 32.32
CA SER A 603 2.44 7.04 32.42
C SER A 603 3.89 7.37 32.76
N GLY A 604 4.69 6.41 33.18
CA GLY A 604 5.98 6.74 33.76
C GLY A 604 7.13 6.89 32.78
N PHE A 605 7.14 6.16 31.68
CA PHE A 605 8.32 6.09 30.81
C PHE A 605 7.94 5.82 29.37
N LEU A 606 7.94 6.86 28.58
CA LEU A 606 8.11 6.75 27.16
C LEU A 606 9.55 6.33 26.89
N ALA A 607 9.75 5.03 26.77
CA ALA A 607 11.00 4.55 26.24
C ALA A 607 11.00 4.69 24.73
N TRP A 608 12.13 5.10 24.20
CA TRP A 608 12.32 5.12 22.78
C TRP A 608 13.34 4.05 22.39
N ARG A 609 13.14 3.46 21.24
CA ARG A 609 14.08 2.58 20.61
C ARG A 609 14.72 3.31 19.45
N HIS A 610 16.03 3.21 19.40
CA HIS A 610 16.76 3.64 18.23
C HIS A 610 16.60 2.57 17.15
N PHE A 611 15.74 2.85 16.18
CA PHE A 611 15.63 2.02 14.99
C PHE A 611 16.52 2.57 13.89
N SER A 612 17.51 1.80 13.52
CA SER A 612 17.90 1.73 12.13
C SER A 612 17.14 0.56 11.52
N TYR A 613 16.59 0.72 10.32
CA TYR A 613 15.84 -0.32 9.65
C TYR A 613 16.56 -1.67 9.73
N GLY A 614 15.93 -2.67 10.34
CA GLY A 614 16.44 -4.02 10.45
C GLY A 614 17.28 -4.37 11.68
N LEU A 615 17.64 -3.41 12.54
CA LEU A 615 18.18 -3.68 13.87
C LEU A 615 17.09 -3.46 14.91
N GLN A 616 16.49 -4.54 15.35
CA GLN A 616 15.77 -4.56 16.62
C GLN A 616 16.79 -4.64 17.76
N GLU A 617 17.44 -3.55 18.07
CA GLU A 617 18.18 -3.47 19.31
C GLU A 617 17.22 -3.10 20.43
N ASN A 618 17.00 -4.04 21.33
CA ASN A 618 16.13 -3.93 22.48
C ASN A 618 16.68 -3.01 23.60
N VAL A 619 17.28 -1.89 23.22
CA VAL A 619 17.76 -0.90 24.18
C VAL A 619 16.71 0.18 24.33
N ALA A 620 15.95 0.11 25.41
CA ALA A 620 14.98 1.14 25.76
C ALA A 620 15.67 2.32 26.43
N TYR A 621 15.36 3.53 26.00
CA TYR A 621 15.86 4.76 26.59
C TYR A 621 14.70 5.60 27.11
N ASN A 622 14.96 6.36 28.18
CA ASN A 622 14.00 7.31 28.69
C ASN A 622 13.99 8.56 27.80
N LEU A 623 12.84 8.96 27.28
CA LEU A 623 12.69 10.15 26.45
C LEU A 623 13.11 11.42 27.19
N GLN A 624 12.84 11.51 28.50
CA GLN A 624 13.27 12.65 29.32
C GLN A 624 14.80 12.74 29.41
N ASP A 625 15.49 11.61 29.55
CA ASP A 625 16.95 11.56 29.54
C ASP A 625 17.53 11.99 28.19
N PHE A 626 16.90 11.53 27.09
CA PHE A 626 17.27 11.95 25.75
C PHE A 626 17.09 13.47 25.55
N LEU A 627 15.98 14.04 25.96
CA LEU A 627 15.73 15.48 25.87
C LEU A 627 16.64 16.31 26.77
N SER A 628 17.24 15.68 27.78
CA SER A 628 18.25 16.30 28.67
C SER A 628 19.69 16.18 28.14
N ASP A 629 19.87 15.81 26.88
CA ASP A 629 21.17 15.63 26.20
C ASP A 629 22.08 14.59 26.85
N LYS A 630 21.53 13.60 27.55
CA LYS A 630 22.32 12.47 28.02
C LYS A 630 22.86 11.68 26.83
N PRO A 631 24.13 11.23 26.86
CA PRO A 631 24.72 10.49 25.77
C PRO A 631 23.90 9.25 25.40
N LEU A 632 23.64 9.08 24.10
CA LEU A 632 23.06 7.85 23.61
C LEU A 632 24.05 6.70 23.80
N PRO A 633 23.62 5.54 24.30
CA PRO A 633 24.47 4.36 24.37
C PRO A 633 25.04 3.94 23.01
N ARG A 634 24.30 4.21 21.93
CA ARG A 634 24.78 4.05 20.56
C ARG A 634 24.36 5.25 19.70
N PRO A 635 25.30 5.88 18.98
CA PRO A 635 24.99 6.93 18.03
C PRO A 635 24.19 6.35 16.84
N PHE A 636 23.42 7.22 16.17
CA PHE A 636 22.75 6.88 14.93
C PHE A 636 23.76 6.59 13.81
N ASP A 637 23.71 5.39 13.25
CA ASP A 637 24.55 5.00 12.11
C ASP A 637 23.81 5.24 10.79
N LYS A 638 24.16 6.33 10.12
CA LYS A 638 23.59 6.72 8.83
C LYS A 638 23.87 5.71 7.72
N ALA A 639 25.09 5.17 7.68
CA ALA A 639 25.50 4.24 6.64
C ALA A 639 24.71 2.94 6.74
N PHE A 640 24.53 2.44 7.97
CA PHE A 640 23.74 1.25 8.24
C PHE A 640 22.26 1.47 7.89
N SER A 641 21.67 2.59 8.32
CA SER A 641 20.28 2.94 8.00
C SER A 641 20.06 3.00 6.49
N HIS A 642 20.97 3.65 5.76
CA HIS A 642 20.89 3.74 4.30
C HIS A 642 21.03 2.38 3.60
N SER A 643 21.93 1.49 4.07
CA SER A 643 22.05 0.14 3.52
C SER A 643 20.73 -0.64 3.65
N LYS A 644 20.08 -0.53 4.81
CA LYS A 644 18.80 -1.22 5.06
C LYS A 644 17.63 -0.68 4.22
N VAL A 645 17.62 0.61 3.93
CA VAL A 645 16.61 1.17 3.01
C VAL A 645 16.79 0.61 1.60
N LYS A 646 18.03 0.41 1.14
CA LYS A 646 18.31 -0.24 -0.15
C LYS A 646 17.82 -1.70 -0.20
N ASP A 647 17.89 -2.42 0.93
CA ASP A 647 17.38 -3.79 1.01
C ASP A 647 15.83 -3.87 0.87
N ILE A 648 15.11 -2.79 1.21
CA ILE A 648 13.65 -2.75 1.19
C ILE A 648 13.06 -1.98 0.00
N ALA A 649 13.86 -1.27 -0.77
CA ALA A 649 13.40 -0.52 -1.93
C ALA A 649 14.46 -0.47 -3.02
N VAL A 650 14.00 -0.58 -4.26
CA VAL A 650 14.85 -0.38 -5.45
C VAL A 650 14.67 1.04 -5.99
N ASN A 651 15.59 1.50 -6.82
CA ASN A 651 15.50 2.77 -7.57
C ASN A 651 15.19 4.01 -6.72
N ILE A 652 15.75 4.08 -5.51
CA ILE A 652 15.55 5.23 -4.60
C ILE A 652 16.08 6.51 -5.26
N GLY A 653 15.22 7.51 -5.42
CA GLY A 653 15.51 8.78 -6.08
C GLY A 653 15.28 8.79 -7.59
N THR A 654 14.89 7.66 -8.19
CA THR A 654 14.65 7.53 -9.64
C THR A 654 13.44 6.61 -9.95
N ALA A 655 12.66 6.25 -8.95
CA ALA A 655 11.54 5.31 -9.12
C ALA A 655 10.52 5.83 -10.14
N GLY A 656 10.17 7.13 -10.09
CA GLY A 656 9.23 7.73 -11.03
C GLY A 656 9.69 7.63 -12.48
N GLU A 657 10.96 7.88 -12.75
CA GLU A 657 11.54 7.76 -14.09
C GLU A 657 11.53 6.30 -14.57
N LYS A 658 11.91 5.35 -13.71
CA LYS A 658 11.92 3.92 -14.06
C LYS A 658 10.49 3.38 -14.27
N ILE A 659 9.51 3.81 -13.46
CA ILE A 659 8.10 3.45 -13.62
C ILE A 659 7.56 3.99 -14.94
N HIS A 660 7.77 5.28 -15.21
CA HIS A 660 7.33 5.88 -16.47
C HIS A 660 7.94 5.16 -17.68
N ALA A 661 9.25 4.98 -17.70
CA ALA A 661 9.95 4.32 -18.80
C ALA A 661 9.45 2.89 -19.05
N TYR A 662 9.20 2.14 -17.98
CA TYR A 662 8.68 0.77 -18.06
C TYR A 662 7.28 0.72 -18.69
N PHE A 663 6.33 1.52 -18.19
CA PHE A 663 4.96 1.49 -18.71
C PHE A 663 4.83 2.16 -20.07
N GLN A 664 5.61 3.19 -20.36
CA GLN A 664 5.63 3.79 -21.70
C GLN A 664 6.09 2.79 -22.76
N ARG A 665 7.09 1.96 -22.45
CA ARG A 665 7.49 0.86 -23.33
C ARG A 665 6.36 -0.14 -23.57
N ILE A 666 5.62 -0.53 -22.53
CA ILE A 666 4.48 -1.44 -22.67
C ILE A 666 3.40 -0.81 -23.56
N VAL A 667 3.04 0.45 -23.29
CA VAL A 667 2.00 1.15 -24.05
C VAL A 667 2.39 1.30 -25.51
N LEU A 668 3.63 1.67 -25.80
CA LEU A 668 4.11 1.88 -27.18
C LEU A 668 4.51 0.58 -27.88
N GLN A 669 4.61 -0.55 -27.17
CA GLN A 669 5.14 -1.83 -27.67
C GLN A 669 6.54 -1.70 -28.27
N ASP A 670 7.36 -0.83 -27.69
CA ASP A 670 8.71 -0.54 -28.16
C ASP A 670 9.72 -1.47 -27.48
N GLU A 671 10.09 -2.56 -28.14
CA GLU A 671 11.06 -3.54 -27.65
C GLU A 671 12.50 -2.99 -27.60
N ASN A 672 12.77 -1.89 -28.31
CA ASN A 672 14.12 -1.32 -28.48
C ASN A 672 14.45 -0.22 -27.47
N ARG A 673 13.52 0.22 -26.67
CA ARG A 673 13.77 1.25 -25.63
C ARG A 673 14.48 0.61 -24.44
N GLU A 674 15.81 0.60 -24.43
CA GLU A 674 16.62 0.10 -23.33
C GLU A 674 16.31 0.89 -22.04
N ILE A 675 16.04 0.17 -20.97
CA ILE A 675 16.07 0.74 -19.62
C ILE A 675 17.55 0.80 -19.29
N GLU A 676 18.15 1.98 -19.25
CA GLU A 676 19.47 2.16 -18.64
C GLU A 676 19.41 1.59 -17.22
N GLU A 677 20.19 0.53 -16.98
CA GLU A 677 20.28 -0.19 -15.70
C GLU A 677 20.78 0.71 -14.55
#